data_1d69a71f71fdc7697a1e3cb9ec48cc86
#
_entry.id   1d69a71f71fdc7697a1e3cb9ec48cc86
#
_cell.length_a   1.000
_cell.length_b   1.000
_cell.length_c   1.000
_cell.angle_alpha   90.00
_cell.angle_beta   90.00
_cell.angle_gamma   90.00
#
_symmetry.space_group_name_H-M   'P 1'
#
loop_
_entity.id
_entity.type
_entity.pdbx_description
1 polymer ?
#
loop_
_entity_poly.entity_id
_entity_poly.type
_entity_poly.pdbx_seq_one_letter_code
_entity_poly.pdbx_strand_id
1 'polypeptide(L)'
;MNIGIKKTLVTGGKEISVETGKLAKQADGSVVVRMGDTMLLATVVSSPEANEGVDFLPLTVDYREKFSAAGRIPGGFLRREARPSDSEVLVMRLVDRALRPLFPDDYHAEVQVMIQLLSFDGVNNPDALAGFAASSAIAVSNIPFNGPMSEVRVGRINGEYIINPTYDQMKESDMDVMIAGSAKDIVMLEGEMLEVSEAEMVEAIKVAHEAIKEQCQFQLDLAAEIPSANPKREYCHEIHDEELRAKVTEFTYEKCKEVARQGNPSKVNRTESFNAIKEELKAIFTEEELEEKKGLISTYFGDVKKKAVRDVMLNERIRLDGRNFDEIRPIWAEVDYLPRVHGSAVFTRGETQSITTLTIGGKMDEQLLDGATFRGTESFMLHYNFPPFSTGEARPLRGTSRREVGHGNLALRALKNMLPDDNPYTIRLVSDILESNGSSSMATVCAGSLALMDGGIQIKAPVSGIAMGLVTDATGKYCVLSDILGDEDHLGDMDFKVTGTEKGITACQMDIKVDGLPYEVLIEALDQARDGRLHILKKIVETIPAPNDGLKATAPRIEAFLVPNEVIGGIIGPGGKIIQSIQKDTGATITIEETESGEGRVQILADNGESMDAALEKVKMIAFPPTVEEGTEYEGKIKSIQPYGCFVEIIPGTDGLIHISEFAWEKIDKLDAICKEGDLVRFKVVGKDAKTKKWKLSRKVLLPRPEKKEETKA
;
A
#
# COMPACT_ATOMS: atom_id res chain seq x y z
N MET A 1 -16.10 -29.93 37.03
CA MET A 1 -16.43 -28.91 36.00
C MET A 1 -15.61 -29.22 34.76
N ASN A 2 -16.26 -29.41 33.61
CA ASN A 2 -15.53 -29.63 32.35
C ASN A 2 -14.97 -28.25 31.93
N ILE A 3 -13.64 -28.11 31.94
CA ILE A 3 -12.97 -26.80 31.77
C ILE A 3 -12.73 -26.45 30.25
N GLY A 4 -13.48 -27.12 29.37
CA GLY A 4 -13.34 -26.99 27.93
C GLY A 4 -12.55 -28.14 27.30
N ILE A 5 -12.50 -28.16 25.99
CA ILE A 5 -11.75 -29.13 25.19
C ILE A 5 -10.59 -28.36 24.52
N LYS A 6 -9.39 -28.94 24.60
CA LYS A 6 -8.20 -28.41 23.94
C LYS A 6 -7.58 -29.48 23.02
N LYS A 7 -7.36 -29.13 21.77
CA LYS A 7 -6.65 -29.97 20.79
C LYS A 7 -5.47 -29.23 20.20
N THR A 8 -4.53 -29.97 19.66
CA THR A 8 -3.30 -29.41 19.05
C THR A 8 -3.06 -30.11 17.72
N LEU A 9 -2.62 -29.33 16.72
CA LEU A 9 -2.13 -29.83 15.43
C LEU A 9 -0.74 -29.24 15.17
N VAL A 10 0.02 -29.93 14.31
CA VAL A 10 1.29 -29.39 13.75
C VAL A 10 1.09 -29.24 12.26
N THR A 11 1.24 -28.02 11.75
CA THR A 11 1.14 -27.69 10.33
C THR A 11 2.22 -26.69 9.95
N GLY A 12 2.84 -26.86 8.78
CA GLY A 12 3.99 -26.03 8.39
C GLY A 12 5.15 -26.06 9.40
N GLY A 13 5.31 -27.15 10.16
CA GLY A 13 6.34 -27.28 11.19
C GLY A 13 6.05 -26.50 12.49
N LYS A 14 4.86 -25.91 12.63
CA LYS A 14 4.45 -25.13 13.82
C LYS A 14 3.30 -25.79 14.55
N GLU A 15 3.35 -25.74 15.88
CA GLU A 15 2.29 -26.22 16.75
C GLU A 15 1.22 -25.15 16.92
N ILE A 16 -0.04 -25.49 16.62
CA ILE A 16 -1.22 -24.66 16.82
C ILE A 16 -2.16 -25.40 17.77
N SER A 17 -2.62 -24.75 18.82
CA SER A 17 -3.65 -25.32 19.71
C SER A 17 -4.96 -24.55 19.65
N VAL A 18 -6.07 -25.27 19.72
CA VAL A 18 -7.42 -24.70 19.76
C VAL A 18 -8.12 -25.19 21.03
N GLU A 19 -8.65 -24.25 21.81
CA GLU A 19 -9.42 -24.48 23.03
C GLU A 19 -10.83 -23.95 22.86
N THR A 20 -11.86 -24.73 23.19
CA THR A 20 -13.28 -24.33 23.14
C THR A 20 -14.03 -24.70 24.43
N GLY A 21 -15.20 -24.07 24.65
CA GLY A 21 -16.07 -24.34 25.79
C GLY A 21 -15.64 -23.71 27.12
N LYS A 22 -14.57 -22.93 27.16
CA LYS A 22 -14.06 -22.26 28.36
C LYS A 22 -14.46 -20.79 28.46
N LEU A 23 -14.26 -20.02 27.38
CA LEU A 23 -14.54 -18.58 27.30
C LEU A 23 -15.76 -18.31 26.42
N ALA A 24 -16.36 -17.14 26.58
CA ALA A 24 -17.44 -16.58 25.74
C ALA A 24 -18.62 -17.57 25.52
N LYS A 25 -19.12 -18.20 26.56
CA LYS A 25 -20.13 -19.27 26.51
C LYS A 25 -21.53 -18.82 26.07
N GLN A 26 -21.76 -17.52 25.88
CA GLN A 26 -23.02 -17.00 25.35
C GLN A 26 -23.01 -16.86 23.82
N ALA A 27 -21.84 -16.95 23.19
CA ALA A 27 -21.75 -17.03 21.74
C ALA A 27 -22.18 -18.41 21.24
N ASP A 28 -22.71 -18.51 20.03
CA ASP A 28 -23.06 -19.78 19.39
C ASP A 28 -21.82 -20.68 19.24
N GLY A 29 -20.67 -20.08 18.94
CA GLY A 29 -19.37 -20.75 18.91
C GLY A 29 -18.26 -19.83 19.41
N SER A 30 -17.29 -20.40 20.12
CA SER A 30 -16.12 -19.67 20.60
C SER A 30 -14.89 -20.56 20.70
N VAL A 31 -13.74 -20.08 20.24
CA VAL A 31 -12.45 -20.76 20.34
C VAL A 31 -11.34 -19.80 20.74
N VAL A 32 -10.32 -20.34 21.42
CA VAL A 32 -9.03 -19.69 21.59
C VAL A 32 -8.00 -20.45 20.76
N VAL A 33 -7.42 -19.78 19.78
CA VAL A 33 -6.33 -20.31 18.95
C VAL A 33 -5.01 -19.77 19.46
N ARG A 34 -3.99 -20.63 19.56
CA ARG A 34 -2.66 -20.26 20.04
C ARG A 34 -1.57 -20.86 19.17
N MET A 35 -0.60 -20.04 18.78
CA MET A 35 0.67 -20.42 18.12
C MET A 35 1.82 -19.72 18.83
N GLY A 36 2.72 -20.45 19.47
CA GLY A 36 3.67 -19.87 20.41
C GLY A 36 2.94 -19.20 21.59
N ASP A 37 3.24 -17.94 21.86
CA ASP A 37 2.50 -17.13 22.85
C ASP A 37 1.55 -16.10 22.19
N THR A 38 1.39 -16.15 20.85
CA THR A 38 0.34 -15.40 20.15
C THR A 38 -1.00 -16.14 20.29
N MET A 39 -2.03 -15.44 20.78
CA MET A 39 -3.34 -16.02 21.07
C MET A 39 -4.48 -15.14 20.54
N LEU A 40 -5.42 -15.76 19.84
CA LEU A 40 -6.65 -15.14 19.35
C LEU A 40 -7.87 -15.77 20.02
N LEU A 41 -8.83 -14.95 20.44
CA LEU A 41 -10.20 -15.37 20.76
C LEU A 41 -11.09 -15.06 19.54
N ALA A 42 -11.70 -16.09 18.97
CA ALA A 42 -12.73 -15.94 17.94
C ALA A 42 -14.09 -16.36 18.49
N THR A 43 -15.12 -15.60 18.17
CA THR A 43 -16.52 -15.88 18.53
C THR A 43 -17.41 -15.68 17.32
N VAL A 44 -18.47 -16.46 17.24
CA VAL A 44 -19.53 -16.29 16.26
C VAL A 44 -20.89 -16.29 16.94
N VAL A 45 -21.74 -15.39 16.48
CA VAL A 45 -23.16 -15.30 16.87
C VAL A 45 -23.98 -15.13 15.61
N SER A 46 -25.10 -15.84 15.51
CA SER A 46 -26.06 -15.65 14.45
C SER A 46 -27.46 -15.45 15.01
N SER A 47 -28.21 -14.51 14.45
CA SER A 47 -29.63 -14.36 14.76
C SER A 47 -30.39 -15.66 14.50
N PRO A 48 -31.43 -15.97 15.29
CA PRO A 48 -32.23 -17.19 15.07
C PRO A 48 -32.97 -17.17 13.73
N GLU A 49 -33.44 -16.01 13.31
CA GLU A 49 -34.25 -15.79 12.11
C GLU A 49 -33.65 -14.67 11.24
N ALA A 50 -33.94 -14.68 9.95
CA ALA A 50 -33.64 -13.59 9.04
C ALA A 50 -34.59 -12.40 9.27
N ASN A 51 -34.09 -11.19 9.06
CA ASN A 51 -34.92 -10.00 9.05
C ASN A 51 -35.82 -9.97 7.80
N GLU A 52 -37.04 -9.47 7.93
CA GLU A 52 -38.01 -9.41 6.82
C GLU A 52 -37.46 -8.60 5.63
N GLY A 53 -37.54 -9.17 4.44
CA GLY A 53 -37.11 -8.53 3.19
C GLY A 53 -35.59 -8.54 2.93
N VAL A 54 -34.80 -9.26 3.73
CA VAL A 54 -33.37 -9.47 3.46
C VAL A 54 -33.20 -10.70 2.56
N ASP A 55 -32.55 -10.53 1.43
CA ASP A 55 -32.25 -11.53 0.40
C ASP A 55 -30.76 -11.79 0.20
N PHE A 56 -29.94 -11.49 1.21
CA PHE A 56 -28.51 -11.72 1.22
C PHE A 56 -28.01 -12.10 2.64
N LEU A 57 -26.81 -12.61 2.75
CA LEU A 57 -26.18 -12.89 4.05
C LEU A 57 -25.62 -11.61 4.68
N PRO A 58 -26.20 -11.09 5.79
CA PRO A 58 -25.64 -9.95 6.54
C PRO A 58 -24.49 -10.41 7.43
N LEU A 59 -23.32 -10.71 6.82
CA LEU A 59 -22.13 -11.13 7.56
C LEU A 59 -21.30 -9.89 7.95
N THR A 60 -20.98 -9.80 9.24
CA THR A 60 -20.04 -8.81 9.79
C THR A 60 -18.85 -9.54 10.42
N VAL A 61 -17.65 -9.23 9.93
CA VAL A 61 -16.40 -9.72 10.51
C VAL A 61 -15.68 -8.53 11.16
N ASP A 62 -15.29 -8.68 12.44
CA ASP A 62 -14.49 -7.73 13.17
C ASP A 62 -13.21 -8.39 13.71
N TYR A 63 -12.07 -7.78 13.41
CA TYR A 63 -10.75 -8.17 13.91
C TYR A 63 -10.16 -7.00 14.71
N ARG A 64 -9.66 -7.30 15.92
CA ARG A 64 -9.14 -6.25 16.81
C ARG A 64 -7.83 -6.68 17.47
N GLU A 65 -6.83 -5.82 17.35
CA GLU A 65 -5.54 -5.95 18.04
C GLU A 65 -5.51 -4.99 19.24
N LYS A 66 -5.66 -5.55 20.44
CA LYS A 66 -5.60 -4.75 21.66
C LYS A 66 -4.14 -4.51 22.04
N PHE A 67 -3.80 -3.28 22.39
CA PHE A 67 -2.46 -2.93 22.90
C PHE A 67 -2.05 -3.73 24.13
N SER A 68 -3.02 -4.09 24.97
CA SER A 68 -2.80 -4.95 26.13
C SER A 68 -2.23 -6.33 25.79
N ALA A 69 -2.53 -6.86 24.59
CA ALA A 69 -1.98 -8.15 24.12
C ALA A 69 -0.45 -8.10 23.96
N ALA A 70 0.09 -6.93 23.62
CA ALA A 70 1.52 -6.68 23.50
C ALA A 70 2.12 -6.02 24.77
N GLY A 71 1.38 -5.97 25.89
CA GLY A 71 1.84 -5.33 27.12
C GLY A 71 2.00 -3.81 27.01
N ARG A 72 1.29 -3.15 26.09
CA ARG A 72 1.41 -1.72 25.78
C ARG A 72 0.15 -0.94 26.11
N ILE A 73 0.30 0.37 26.27
CA ILE A 73 -0.80 1.32 26.41
C ILE A 73 -0.92 2.07 25.07
N PRO A 74 -2.16 2.24 24.51
CA PRO A 74 -2.36 2.98 23.27
C PRO A 74 -1.78 4.40 23.33
N GLY A 75 -1.23 4.87 22.23
CA GLY A 75 -0.90 6.29 22.02
C GLY A 75 -2.16 7.17 22.04
N GLY A 76 -2.01 8.43 21.71
CA GLY A 76 -3.12 9.36 21.66
C GLY A 76 -3.65 9.83 23.02
N PHE A 77 -4.58 10.79 23.00
CA PHE A 77 -5.05 11.49 24.20
C PHE A 77 -5.88 10.58 25.11
N LEU A 78 -6.79 9.78 24.56
CA LEU A 78 -7.72 8.94 25.35
C LEU A 78 -7.10 7.68 25.91
N ARG A 79 -5.89 7.30 25.49
CA ARG A 79 -5.22 6.05 25.90
C ARG A 79 -6.10 4.80 25.75
N ARG A 80 -6.92 4.77 24.71
CA ARG A 80 -7.88 3.71 24.42
C ARG A 80 -7.88 3.44 22.90
N GLU A 81 -8.07 2.18 22.53
CA GLU A 81 -8.35 1.77 21.14
C GLU A 81 -9.62 2.48 20.64
N ALA A 82 -9.54 3.07 19.45
CA ALA A 82 -10.63 3.80 18.81
C ALA A 82 -11.21 3.03 17.63
N ARG A 83 -11.18 3.64 16.45
CA ARG A 83 -11.57 2.97 15.20
C ARG A 83 -10.53 1.92 14.83
N PRO A 84 -10.93 0.86 14.09
CA PRO A 84 -9.96 -0.08 13.52
C PRO A 84 -8.90 0.66 12.72
N SER A 85 -7.65 0.20 12.82
CA SER A 85 -6.57 0.60 11.93
C SER A 85 -6.79 0.01 10.52
N ASP A 86 -6.11 0.54 9.51
CA ASP A 86 -6.19 0.01 8.16
C ASP A 86 -5.73 -1.46 8.10
N SER A 87 -4.69 -1.83 8.87
CA SER A 87 -4.26 -3.23 8.98
C SER A 87 -5.35 -4.15 9.56
N GLU A 88 -6.04 -3.73 10.63
CA GLU A 88 -7.17 -4.49 11.18
C GLU A 88 -8.32 -4.61 10.16
N VAL A 89 -8.62 -3.54 9.41
CA VAL A 89 -9.63 -3.54 8.34
C VAL A 89 -9.26 -4.53 7.23
N LEU A 90 -7.99 -4.62 6.86
CA LEU A 90 -7.53 -5.58 5.85
C LEU A 90 -7.72 -7.01 6.30
N VAL A 91 -7.37 -7.36 7.53
CA VAL A 91 -7.63 -8.71 8.09
C VAL A 91 -9.13 -9.03 8.13
N MET A 92 -9.99 -8.05 8.56
CA MET A 92 -11.45 -8.24 8.50
C MET A 92 -11.93 -8.61 7.10
N ARG A 93 -11.38 -7.96 6.07
CA ARG A 93 -11.74 -8.22 4.68
C ARG A 93 -11.28 -9.58 4.18
N LEU A 94 -10.06 -10.00 4.52
CA LEU A 94 -9.54 -11.34 4.18
C LEU A 94 -10.47 -12.42 4.74
N VAL A 95 -10.77 -12.34 6.02
CA VAL A 95 -11.64 -13.33 6.70
C VAL A 95 -13.08 -13.28 6.16
N ASP A 96 -13.68 -12.11 5.94
CA ASP A 96 -15.03 -11.98 5.36
C ASP A 96 -15.11 -12.65 3.98
N ARG A 97 -14.16 -12.35 3.10
CA ARG A 97 -14.11 -12.89 1.73
C ARG A 97 -13.89 -14.39 1.70
N ALA A 98 -13.14 -14.92 2.66
CA ALA A 98 -12.88 -16.35 2.78
C ALA A 98 -14.07 -17.14 3.37
N LEU A 99 -14.83 -16.54 4.30
CA LEU A 99 -15.97 -17.20 4.95
C LEU A 99 -17.25 -17.12 4.13
N ARG A 100 -17.52 -15.94 3.55
CA ARG A 100 -18.79 -15.61 2.90
C ARG A 100 -19.25 -16.62 1.84
N PRO A 101 -18.40 -17.11 0.92
CA PRO A 101 -18.80 -18.07 -0.11
C PRO A 101 -19.20 -19.45 0.44
N LEU A 102 -18.86 -19.75 1.69
CA LEU A 102 -19.09 -21.05 2.32
C LEU A 102 -20.36 -21.08 3.18
N PHE A 103 -21.06 -19.97 3.33
CA PHE A 103 -22.42 -20.02 3.87
C PHE A 103 -23.39 -20.46 2.77
N PRO A 104 -24.47 -21.15 3.12
CA PRO A 104 -25.52 -21.45 2.15
C PRO A 104 -26.11 -20.18 1.55
N ASP A 105 -26.39 -20.19 0.25
CA ASP A 105 -26.92 -19.03 -0.48
C ASP A 105 -28.24 -18.51 0.09
N ASP A 106 -29.06 -19.42 0.64
CA ASP A 106 -30.37 -19.17 1.25
C ASP A 106 -30.30 -18.83 2.75
N TYR A 107 -29.09 -18.65 3.32
CA TYR A 107 -28.92 -18.30 4.72
C TYR A 107 -28.83 -16.76 4.90
N HIS A 108 -29.94 -16.13 5.31
CA HIS A 108 -30.09 -14.66 5.39
C HIS A 108 -30.14 -14.11 6.82
N ALA A 109 -29.90 -14.93 7.85
CA ALA A 109 -29.80 -14.45 9.22
C ALA A 109 -28.53 -13.62 9.42
N GLU A 110 -28.60 -12.61 10.29
CA GLU A 110 -27.43 -11.80 10.64
C GLU A 110 -26.37 -12.63 11.34
N VAL A 111 -25.14 -12.59 10.85
CA VAL A 111 -23.99 -13.30 11.41
C VAL A 111 -22.88 -12.30 11.80
N GLN A 112 -22.41 -12.40 13.03
CA GLN A 112 -21.27 -11.63 13.51
C GLN A 112 -20.14 -12.56 13.94
N VAL A 113 -18.96 -12.38 13.33
CA VAL A 113 -17.71 -13.03 13.70
C VAL A 113 -16.79 -11.98 14.32
N MET A 114 -16.35 -12.20 15.55
CA MET A 114 -15.42 -11.31 16.24
C MET A 114 -14.14 -12.05 16.59
N ILE A 115 -13.00 -11.48 16.18
CA ILE A 115 -11.66 -12.03 16.44
C ILE A 115 -10.87 -10.98 17.22
N GLN A 116 -10.29 -11.39 18.35
CA GLN A 116 -9.56 -10.48 19.22
C GLN A 116 -8.19 -11.05 19.58
N LEU A 117 -7.15 -10.27 19.35
CA LEU A 117 -5.80 -10.58 19.82
C LEU A 117 -5.75 -10.44 21.35
N LEU A 118 -5.48 -11.55 22.05
CA LEU A 118 -5.39 -11.63 23.51
C LEU A 118 -3.96 -11.59 24.04
N SER A 119 -3.02 -12.15 23.28
CA SER A 119 -1.58 -12.20 23.62
C SER A 119 -0.77 -12.18 22.32
N PHE A 120 0.38 -11.51 22.34
CA PHE A 120 1.27 -11.36 21.20
C PHE A 120 2.73 -11.55 21.63
N ASP A 121 3.45 -12.48 20.95
CA ASP A 121 4.82 -12.84 21.30
C ASP A 121 5.89 -12.07 20.51
N GLY A 122 5.48 -11.23 19.56
CA GLY A 122 6.42 -10.50 18.68
C GLY A 122 7.09 -11.35 17.62
N VAL A 123 6.73 -12.62 17.49
CA VAL A 123 7.34 -13.59 16.57
C VAL A 123 6.35 -14.06 15.51
N ASN A 124 5.16 -14.49 15.95
CA ASN A 124 4.17 -15.08 15.07
C ASN A 124 3.12 -14.04 14.65
N ASN A 125 2.83 -13.96 13.35
CA ASN A 125 1.84 -13.06 12.78
C ASN A 125 0.42 -13.47 13.21
N PRO A 126 -0.34 -12.66 13.96
CA PRO A 126 -1.66 -13.02 14.43
C PRO A 126 -2.70 -13.09 13.32
N ASP A 127 -2.56 -12.27 12.27
CA ASP A 127 -3.46 -12.24 11.11
C ASP A 127 -3.44 -13.56 10.32
N ALA A 128 -2.30 -14.26 10.27
CA ALA A 128 -2.18 -15.58 9.66
C ALA A 128 -3.02 -16.69 10.37
N LEU A 129 -3.55 -16.40 11.55
CA LEU A 129 -4.41 -17.29 12.33
C LEU A 129 -5.88 -16.87 12.31
N ALA A 130 -6.18 -15.67 11.80
CA ALA A 130 -7.50 -15.07 11.95
C ALA A 130 -8.60 -15.86 11.23
N GLY A 131 -8.35 -16.26 9.98
CA GLY A 131 -9.29 -17.09 9.20
C GLY A 131 -9.52 -18.45 9.82
N PHE A 132 -8.45 -19.14 10.23
CA PHE A 132 -8.54 -20.42 10.93
C PHE A 132 -9.31 -20.32 12.25
N ALA A 133 -9.09 -19.27 13.04
CA ALA A 133 -9.81 -19.04 14.29
C ALA A 133 -11.29 -18.77 14.06
N ALA A 134 -11.62 -17.93 13.08
CA ALA A 134 -13.00 -17.62 12.71
C ALA A 134 -13.77 -18.86 12.23
N SER A 135 -13.18 -19.63 11.32
CA SER A 135 -13.77 -20.88 10.83
C SER A 135 -13.93 -21.92 11.94
N SER A 136 -12.93 -22.06 12.82
CA SER A 136 -13.02 -22.96 13.97
C SER A 136 -14.16 -22.58 14.92
N ALA A 137 -14.41 -21.27 15.14
CA ALA A 137 -15.55 -20.82 15.96
C ALA A 137 -16.90 -21.20 15.31
N ILE A 138 -17.01 -21.07 13.99
CA ILE A 138 -18.22 -21.48 13.25
C ILE A 138 -18.35 -23.02 13.28
N ALA A 139 -17.27 -23.76 13.10
CA ALA A 139 -17.27 -25.22 13.08
C ALA A 139 -17.81 -25.83 14.40
N VAL A 140 -17.46 -25.23 15.56
CA VAL A 140 -17.94 -25.69 16.89
C VAL A 140 -19.32 -25.14 17.26
N SER A 141 -19.97 -24.34 16.40
CA SER A 141 -21.34 -23.84 16.54
C SER A 141 -22.33 -24.69 15.76
N ASN A 142 -23.63 -24.45 15.98
CA ASN A 142 -24.70 -25.06 15.18
C ASN A 142 -25.10 -24.23 13.96
N ILE A 143 -24.37 -23.17 13.63
CA ILE A 143 -24.65 -22.31 12.47
C ILE A 143 -24.42 -23.10 11.17
N PRO A 144 -25.33 -23.03 10.17
CA PRO A 144 -25.16 -23.64 8.86
C PRO A 144 -23.92 -23.08 8.14
N PHE A 145 -23.04 -23.97 7.68
CA PHE A 145 -21.78 -23.61 7.06
C PHE A 145 -21.24 -24.77 6.22
N ASN A 146 -20.93 -24.55 4.94
CA ASN A 146 -20.40 -25.53 4.00
C ASN A 146 -18.88 -25.73 4.11
N GLY A 147 -18.26 -25.12 5.13
CA GLY A 147 -16.86 -25.33 5.48
C GLY A 147 -16.62 -26.62 6.26
N PRO A 148 -15.51 -26.70 7.00
CA PRO A 148 -14.64 -25.59 7.39
C PRO A 148 -13.71 -25.10 6.29
N MET A 149 -13.15 -23.91 6.53
CA MET A 149 -12.07 -23.33 5.75
C MET A 149 -10.85 -23.07 6.65
N SER A 150 -9.73 -22.83 6.03
CA SER A 150 -8.59 -22.24 6.71
C SER A 150 -7.90 -21.20 5.86
N GLU A 151 -7.06 -20.43 6.51
CA GLU A 151 -6.24 -19.39 5.91
C GLU A 151 -4.81 -19.56 6.43
N VAL A 152 -3.83 -19.44 5.52
CA VAL A 152 -2.42 -19.50 5.87
C VAL A 152 -1.68 -18.39 5.13
N ARG A 153 -0.62 -17.85 5.77
CA ARG A 153 0.35 -16.99 5.11
C ARG A 153 1.45 -17.82 4.48
N VAL A 154 1.84 -17.50 3.26
CA VAL A 154 2.96 -18.12 2.56
C VAL A 154 4.03 -17.08 2.32
N GLY A 155 5.24 -17.36 2.81
CA GLY A 155 6.46 -16.67 2.44
C GLY A 155 7.37 -17.58 1.62
N ARG A 156 8.38 -16.99 0.93
CA ARG A 156 9.38 -17.74 0.20
C ARG A 156 10.77 -17.15 0.44
N ILE A 157 11.69 -17.98 0.91
CA ILE A 157 13.08 -17.59 1.19
C ILE A 157 14.00 -18.52 0.42
N ASN A 158 14.86 -17.99 -0.44
CA ASN A 158 15.79 -18.78 -1.26
C ASN A 158 15.11 -19.89 -2.09
N GLY A 159 13.86 -19.65 -2.53
CA GLY A 159 13.05 -20.62 -3.30
C GLY A 159 12.30 -21.65 -2.45
N GLU A 160 12.44 -21.64 -1.12
CA GLU A 160 11.71 -22.53 -0.22
C GLU A 160 10.45 -21.84 0.32
N TYR A 161 9.29 -22.51 0.20
CA TYR A 161 8.00 -21.99 0.68
C TYR A 161 7.83 -22.28 2.18
N ILE A 162 7.42 -21.29 2.93
CA ILE A 162 7.24 -21.35 4.39
C ILE A 162 5.80 -21.00 4.74
N ILE A 163 5.11 -21.90 5.43
CA ILE A 163 3.77 -21.66 5.96
C ILE A 163 3.84 -20.88 7.27
N ASN A 164 3.04 -19.81 7.35
CA ASN A 164 2.96 -18.89 8.48
C ASN A 164 4.36 -18.42 8.94
N PRO A 165 5.17 -17.80 8.07
CA PRO A 165 6.50 -17.33 8.42
C PRO A 165 6.45 -16.34 9.59
N THR A 166 7.54 -16.28 10.37
CA THR A 166 7.71 -15.30 11.45
C THR A 166 7.98 -13.90 10.88
N TYR A 167 7.87 -12.87 11.72
CA TYR A 167 8.21 -11.49 11.32
C TYR A 167 9.62 -11.37 10.76
N ASP A 168 10.60 -12.08 11.34
CA ASP A 168 11.99 -12.03 10.84
C ASP A 168 12.14 -12.76 9.50
N GLN A 169 11.48 -13.90 9.33
CA GLN A 169 11.45 -14.61 8.04
C GLN A 169 10.77 -13.78 6.94
N MET A 170 9.74 -13.00 7.29
CA MET A 170 9.09 -12.12 6.31
C MET A 170 10.00 -11.02 5.76
N LYS A 171 10.99 -10.56 6.53
CA LYS A 171 11.95 -9.56 6.06
C LYS A 171 12.87 -10.08 4.94
N GLU A 172 13.08 -11.39 4.89
CA GLU A 172 13.94 -12.06 3.89
C GLU A 172 13.11 -12.67 2.74
N SER A 173 11.78 -12.64 2.86
CA SER A 173 10.87 -13.26 1.92
C SER A 173 10.65 -12.39 0.67
N ASP A 174 10.67 -13.02 -0.50
CA ASP A 174 10.29 -12.39 -1.77
C ASP A 174 8.80 -12.55 -2.09
N MET A 175 8.02 -13.14 -1.17
CA MET A 175 6.59 -13.36 -1.30
C MET A 175 5.91 -13.18 0.06
N ASP A 176 4.79 -12.48 0.09
CA ASP A 176 3.87 -12.35 1.23
C ASP A 176 2.45 -12.55 0.73
N VAL A 177 1.91 -13.76 0.83
CA VAL A 177 0.60 -14.09 0.28
C VAL A 177 -0.25 -14.80 1.33
N MET A 178 -1.45 -14.26 1.57
CA MET A 178 -2.51 -14.90 2.34
C MET A 178 -3.37 -15.74 1.41
N ILE A 179 -3.53 -17.00 1.73
CA ILE A 179 -4.29 -17.97 0.94
C ILE A 179 -5.31 -18.66 1.85
N ALA A 180 -6.57 -18.63 1.43
CA ALA A 180 -7.65 -19.31 2.13
C ALA A 180 -8.37 -20.29 1.21
N GLY A 181 -8.83 -21.39 1.81
CA GLY A 181 -9.53 -22.45 1.09
C GLY A 181 -10.27 -23.41 2.02
N SER A 182 -11.07 -24.25 1.41
CA SER A 182 -11.64 -25.45 2.02
C SER A 182 -10.71 -26.65 1.83
N ALA A 183 -11.11 -27.82 2.32
CA ALA A 183 -10.38 -29.05 2.03
C ALA A 183 -10.39 -29.44 0.53
N LYS A 184 -11.29 -28.86 -0.25
CA LYS A 184 -11.42 -29.16 -1.69
C LYS A 184 -10.71 -28.14 -2.55
N ASP A 185 -10.92 -26.86 -2.25
CA ASP A 185 -10.66 -25.76 -3.19
C ASP A 185 -10.15 -24.50 -2.51
N ILE A 186 -9.40 -23.69 -3.26
CA ILE A 186 -9.01 -22.33 -2.87
C ILE A 186 -10.19 -21.39 -3.08
N VAL A 187 -10.46 -20.51 -2.13
CA VAL A 187 -11.57 -19.55 -2.18
C VAL A 187 -11.11 -18.09 -2.21
N MET A 188 -9.94 -17.80 -1.66
CA MET A 188 -9.40 -16.44 -1.59
C MET A 188 -7.87 -16.45 -1.59
N LEU A 189 -7.32 -15.43 -2.19
CA LEU A 189 -5.87 -15.19 -2.26
C LEU A 189 -5.64 -13.69 -2.32
N GLU A 190 -4.70 -13.19 -1.52
CA GLU A 190 -4.26 -11.80 -1.58
C GLU A 190 -2.83 -11.66 -1.08
N GLY A 191 -1.99 -10.93 -1.82
CA GLY A 191 -0.61 -10.71 -1.39
C GLY A 191 0.21 -9.85 -2.32
N GLU A 192 1.49 -9.73 -1.94
CA GLU A 192 2.51 -9.02 -2.69
C GLU A 192 3.74 -9.90 -2.89
N MET A 193 4.52 -9.60 -3.92
CA MET A 193 5.72 -10.36 -4.24
C MET A 193 6.72 -9.54 -5.06
N LEU A 194 7.96 -10.03 -5.10
CA LEU A 194 9.06 -9.38 -5.80
C LEU A 194 9.22 -10.00 -7.19
N GLU A 195 8.33 -9.62 -8.13
CA GLU A 195 8.38 -10.06 -9.53
C GLU A 195 8.41 -11.60 -9.69
N VAL A 196 7.56 -12.29 -8.92
CA VAL A 196 7.43 -13.76 -8.93
C VAL A 196 6.71 -14.21 -10.22
N SER A 197 7.11 -15.35 -10.78
CA SER A 197 6.47 -15.93 -11.97
C SER A 197 5.11 -16.55 -11.64
N GLU A 198 4.25 -16.68 -12.66
CA GLU A 198 2.94 -17.33 -12.57
C GLU A 198 3.06 -18.78 -12.08
N ALA A 199 4.09 -19.52 -12.53
CA ALA A 199 4.33 -20.89 -12.10
C ALA A 199 4.72 -21.01 -10.63
N GLU A 200 5.57 -20.11 -10.12
CA GLU A 200 5.93 -20.06 -8.70
C GLU A 200 4.75 -19.67 -7.82
N MET A 201 3.85 -18.82 -8.32
CA MET A 201 2.61 -18.47 -7.64
C MET A 201 1.68 -19.69 -7.51
N VAL A 202 1.52 -20.48 -8.58
CA VAL A 202 0.74 -21.72 -8.54
C VAL A 202 1.33 -22.70 -7.53
N GLU A 203 2.65 -22.80 -7.44
CA GLU A 203 3.29 -23.70 -6.47
C GLU A 203 3.06 -23.22 -5.03
N ALA A 204 3.13 -21.92 -4.76
CA ALA A 204 2.77 -21.34 -3.47
C ALA A 204 1.33 -21.72 -3.05
N ILE A 205 0.40 -21.64 -4.00
CA ILE A 205 -1.01 -22.01 -3.77
C ILE A 205 -1.15 -23.50 -3.41
N LYS A 206 -0.44 -24.39 -4.12
CA LYS A 206 -0.46 -25.83 -3.81
C LYS A 206 0.08 -26.13 -2.41
N VAL A 207 1.23 -25.54 -2.05
CA VAL A 207 1.83 -25.70 -0.73
C VAL A 207 0.89 -25.21 0.37
N ALA A 208 0.25 -24.06 0.17
CA ALA A 208 -0.76 -23.54 1.08
C ALA A 208 -1.95 -24.49 1.24
N HIS A 209 -2.45 -25.01 0.11
CA HIS A 209 -3.64 -25.87 0.11
C HIS A 209 -3.43 -27.15 0.90
N GLU A 210 -2.24 -27.76 0.86
CA GLU A 210 -1.95 -28.94 1.69
C GLU A 210 -2.05 -28.60 3.20
N ALA A 211 -1.49 -27.47 3.63
CA ALA A 211 -1.62 -27.03 5.02
C ALA A 211 -3.08 -26.70 5.39
N ILE A 212 -3.83 -26.10 4.48
CA ILE A 212 -5.26 -25.77 4.65
C ILE A 212 -6.08 -27.07 4.84
N LYS A 213 -5.84 -28.11 4.03
CA LYS A 213 -6.52 -29.41 4.17
C LYS A 213 -6.33 -30.02 5.55
N GLU A 214 -5.10 -30.01 6.08
CA GLU A 214 -4.79 -30.49 7.44
C GLU A 214 -5.58 -29.71 8.49
N GLN A 215 -5.62 -28.39 8.36
CA GLN A 215 -6.33 -27.51 9.29
C GLN A 215 -7.85 -27.66 9.19
N CYS A 216 -8.40 -27.88 8.00
CA CYS A 216 -9.83 -28.19 7.82
C CYS A 216 -10.21 -29.51 8.46
N GLN A 217 -9.42 -30.57 8.25
CA GLN A 217 -9.67 -31.87 8.89
C GLN A 217 -9.63 -31.77 10.42
N PHE A 218 -8.65 -31.04 10.96
CA PHE A 218 -8.56 -30.80 12.40
C PHE A 218 -9.81 -30.11 12.96
N GLN A 219 -10.38 -29.12 12.25
CA GLN A 219 -11.63 -28.47 12.67
C GLN A 219 -12.82 -29.40 12.69
N LEU A 220 -12.94 -30.30 11.70
CA LEU A 220 -13.98 -31.35 11.66
C LEU A 220 -13.85 -32.31 12.85
N ASP A 221 -12.62 -32.76 13.15
CA ASP A 221 -12.33 -33.64 14.27
C ASP A 221 -12.60 -32.96 15.63
N LEU A 222 -12.39 -31.67 15.73
CA LEU A 222 -12.73 -30.88 16.91
C LEU A 222 -14.26 -30.74 17.04
N ALA A 223 -14.96 -30.37 15.97
CA ALA A 223 -16.41 -30.19 15.96
C ALA A 223 -17.18 -31.50 16.29
N ALA A 224 -16.65 -32.65 15.90
CA ALA A 224 -17.24 -33.95 16.22
C ALA A 224 -17.30 -34.25 17.72
N GLU A 225 -16.43 -33.63 18.53
CA GLU A 225 -16.43 -33.79 19.99
C GLU A 225 -17.34 -32.79 20.71
N ILE A 226 -17.91 -31.81 19.98
CA ILE A 226 -18.76 -30.76 20.55
C ILE A 226 -20.24 -31.09 20.30
N PRO A 227 -21.00 -31.48 21.32
CA PRO A 227 -22.41 -31.88 21.13
C PRO A 227 -23.30 -30.75 20.56
N SER A 228 -22.98 -29.48 20.82
CA SER A 228 -23.74 -28.34 20.30
C SER A 228 -23.41 -28.00 18.84
N ALA A 229 -22.36 -28.58 18.26
CA ALA A 229 -21.97 -28.30 16.88
C ALA A 229 -22.79 -29.08 15.86
N ASN A 230 -23.41 -30.18 16.28
CA ASN A 230 -24.19 -31.06 15.41
C ASN A 230 -25.45 -31.59 16.12
N PRO A 231 -26.62 -31.64 15.43
CA PRO A 231 -26.80 -31.18 14.05
C PRO A 231 -26.70 -29.65 13.89
N LYS A 232 -26.43 -29.18 12.68
CA LYS A 232 -26.59 -27.76 12.36
C LYS A 232 -28.07 -27.37 12.48
N ARG A 233 -28.32 -26.06 12.81
CA ARG A 233 -29.69 -25.56 12.97
C ARG A 233 -30.47 -25.66 11.67
N GLU A 234 -31.75 -26.03 11.75
CA GLU A 234 -32.68 -25.93 10.64
C GLU A 234 -33.13 -24.49 10.48
N TYR A 235 -33.36 -24.06 9.26
CA TYR A 235 -33.81 -22.71 8.95
C TYR A 235 -34.62 -22.69 7.65
N CYS A 236 -35.43 -21.66 7.45
CA CYS A 236 -36.17 -21.42 6.22
C CYS A 236 -36.26 -19.91 6.00
N HIS A 237 -35.27 -19.35 5.28
CA HIS A 237 -35.16 -17.89 5.09
C HIS A 237 -35.66 -17.45 3.72
N GLU A 238 -35.99 -18.38 2.81
CA GLU A 238 -36.53 -18.06 1.50
C GLU A 238 -37.94 -18.61 1.32
N ILE A 239 -38.76 -17.83 0.66
CA ILE A 239 -40.06 -18.27 0.18
C ILE A 239 -39.91 -18.62 -1.30
N HIS A 240 -40.28 -19.83 -1.68
CA HIS A 240 -40.23 -20.28 -3.07
C HIS A 240 -41.66 -20.33 -3.67
N ASP A 241 -41.81 -19.77 -4.86
CA ASP A 241 -43.01 -19.87 -5.68
C ASP A 241 -42.60 -20.37 -7.08
N GLU A 242 -42.63 -21.70 -7.25
CA GLU A 242 -42.16 -22.34 -8.48
C GLU A 242 -43.05 -22.02 -9.70
N GLU A 243 -44.33 -21.75 -9.50
CA GLU A 243 -45.23 -21.32 -10.60
C GLU A 243 -44.85 -19.92 -11.08
N LEU A 244 -44.59 -19.01 -10.13
CA LEU A 244 -44.10 -17.67 -10.44
C LEU A 244 -42.74 -17.71 -11.10
N ARG A 245 -41.81 -18.53 -10.58
CA ARG A 245 -40.46 -18.70 -11.17
C ARG A 245 -40.53 -19.20 -12.61
N ALA A 246 -41.38 -20.20 -12.88
CA ALA A 246 -41.57 -20.70 -14.24
C ALA A 246 -42.16 -19.62 -15.17
N LYS A 247 -43.16 -18.85 -14.71
CA LYS A 247 -43.78 -17.75 -15.47
C LYS A 247 -42.79 -16.66 -15.80
N VAL A 248 -41.95 -16.23 -14.83
CA VAL A 248 -40.88 -15.24 -15.03
C VAL A 248 -39.84 -15.76 -16.03
N THR A 249 -39.43 -17.02 -15.88
CA THR A 249 -38.42 -17.66 -16.75
C THR A 249 -38.92 -17.72 -18.20
N GLU A 250 -40.12 -18.25 -18.43
CA GLU A 250 -40.69 -18.38 -19.77
C GLU A 250 -40.81 -17.03 -20.48
N PHE A 251 -41.19 -15.97 -19.74
CA PHE A 251 -41.40 -14.65 -20.32
C PHE A 251 -40.07 -13.91 -20.62
N THR A 252 -39.04 -14.06 -19.80
CA THR A 252 -37.85 -13.17 -19.83
C THR A 252 -36.59 -13.82 -20.35
N TYR A 253 -36.45 -15.15 -20.32
CA TYR A 253 -35.18 -15.84 -20.61
C TYR A 253 -34.63 -15.54 -22.01
N GLU A 254 -35.44 -15.75 -23.07
CA GLU A 254 -34.97 -15.49 -24.45
C GLU A 254 -34.76 -13.99 -24.71
N LYS A 255 -35.57 -13.12 -24.09
CA LYS A 255 -35.39 -11.66 -24.20
C LYS A 255 -34.03 -11.23 -23.57
N CYS A 256 -33.69 -11.76 -22.42
CA CYS A 256 -32.41 -11.50 -21.78
C CYS A 256 -31.24 -12.03 -22.61
N LYS A 257 -31.38 -13.21 -23.24
CA LYS A 257 -30.35 -13.73 -24.17
C LYS A 257 -30.17 -12.82 -25.38
N GLU A 258 -31.24 -12.28 -25.93
CA GLU A 258 -31.16 -11.38 -27.07
C GLU A 258 -30.41 -10.09 -26.73
N VAL A 259 -30.67 -9.50 -25.56
CA VAL A 259 -29.89 -8.34 -25.06
C VAL A 259 -28.42 -8.71 -24.87
N ALA A 260 -28.12 -9.90 -24.33
CA ALA A 260 -26.74 -10.35 -24.16
C ALA A 260 -26.00 -10.56 -25.50
N ARG A 261 -26.71 -11.10 -26.54
CA ARG A 261 -26.16 -11.31 -27.88
C ARG A 261 -25.82 -10.01 -28.63
N GLN A 262 -26.48 -8.89 -28.28
CA GLN A 262 -26.21 -7.60 -28.93
C GLN A 262 -24.79 -7.09 -28.71
N GLY A 263 -24.09 -7.54 -27.66
CA GLY A 263 -22.71 -7.15 -27.41
C GLY A 263 -22.53 -5.62 -27.27
N ASN A 264 -23.43 -4.95 -26.54
CA ASN A 264 -23.42 -3.50 -26.47
C ASN A 264 -22.35 -2.99 -25.47
N PRO A 265 -21.35 -2.17 -25.89
CA PRO A 265 -20.27 -1.71 -25.01
C PRO A 265 -20.74 -0.72 -23.93
N SER A 266 -21.85 0.00 -24.14
CA SER A 266 -22.35 1.00 -23.19
C SER A 266 -23.09 0.35 -22.02
N LYS A 267 -22.60 0.60 -20.78
CA LYS A 267 -23.24 0.15 -19.53
C LYS A 267 -24.67 0.69 -19.40
N VAL A 268 -24.89 1.96 -19.73
CA VAL A 268 -26.19 2.61 -19.64
C VAL A 268 -27.19 1.92 -20.54
N ASN A 269 -26.84 1.73 -21.82
CA ASN A 269 -27.73 1.11 -22.81
C ASN A 269 -28.09 -0.34 -22.42
N ARG A 270 -27.10 -1.12 -21.92
CA ARG A 270 -27.37 -2.48 -21.41
C ARG A 270 -28.33 -2.47 -20.26
N THR A 271 -28.13 -1.57 -19.29
CA THR A 271 -29.00 -1.43 -18.12
C THR A 271 -30.41 -1.06 -18.53
N GLU A 272 -30.57 -0.10 -19.43
CA GLU A 272 -31.87 0.31 -19.97
C GLU A 272 -32.60 -0.84 -20.70
N SER A 273 -31.86 -1.62 -21.50
CA SER A 273 -32.39 -2.79 -22.20
C SER A 273 -32.92 -3.86 -21.25
N PHE A 274 -32.17 -4.21 -20.20
CA PHE A 274 -32.64 -5.15 -19.18
C PHE A 274 -33.80 -4.59 -18.35
N ASN A 275 -33.80 -3.29 -18.04
CA ASN A 275 -34.88 -2.64 -17.33
C ASN A 275 -36.18 -2.62 -18.16
N ALA A 276 -36.10 -2.41 -19.47
CA ALA A 276 -37.25 -2.51 -20.36
C ALA A 276 -37.92 -3.89 -20.28
N ILE A 277 -37.14 -4.98 -20.27
CA ILE A 277 -37.68 -6.35 -20.09
C ILE A 277 -38.34 -6.47 -18.72
N LYS A 278 -37.78 -5.88 -17.66
CA LYS A 278 -38.35 -5.90 -16.31
C LYS A 278 -39.70 -5.16 -16.25
N GLU A 279 -39.81 -4.04 -16.95
CA GLU A 279 -41.09 -3.31 -17.03
C GLU A 279 -42.14 -4.07 -17.83
N GLU A 280 -41.76 -4.71 -18.96
CA GLU A 280 -42.64 -5.59 -19.69
C GLU A 280 -43.11 -6.79 -18.83
N LEU A 281 -42.20 -7.37 -18.02
CA LEU A 281 -42.56 -8.44 -17.09
C LEU A 281 -43.58 -7.97 -16.05
N LYS A 282 -43.41 -6.80 -15.49
CA LYS A 282 -44.39 -6.24 -14.52
C LYS A 282 -45.76 -6.07 -15.13
N ALA A 283 -45.88 -5.72 -16.43
CA ALA A 283 -47.13 -5.50 -17.12
C ALA A 283 -47.99 -6.76 -17.30
N ILE A 284 -47.45 -7.96 -17.10
CA ILE A 284 -48.23 -9.21 -17.17
C ILE A 284 -48.85 -9.64 -15.82
N PHE A 285 -48.61 -8.88 -14.76
CA PHE A 285 -49.20 -9.11 -13.42
C PHE A 285 -50.23 -8.04 -13.09
N THR A 286 -51.17 -8.39 -12.23
CA THR A 286 -52.12 -7.44 -11.66
C THR A 286 -51.45 -6.53 -10.61
N GLU A 287 -52.05 -5.41 -10.27
CA GLU A 287 -51.52 -4.53 -9.22
C GLU A 287 -51.43 -5.23 -7.87
N GLU A 288 -52.38 -6.11 -7.52
CA GLU A 288 -52.37 -6.90 -6.29
C GLU A 288 -51.23 -7.91 -6.27
N GLU A 289 -51.00 -8.66 -7.38
CA GLU A 289 -49.88 -9.61 -7.50
C GLU A 289 -48.54 -8.88 -7.41
N LEU A 290 -48.42 -7.67 -8.00
CA LEU A 290 -47.19 -6.89 -7.93
C LEU A 290 -46.90 -6.38 -6.51
N GLU A 291 -47.95 -5.97 -5.75
CA GLU A 291 -47.76 -5.51 -4.37
C GLU A 291 -47.33 -6.68 -3.47
N GLU A 292 -47.94 -7.85 -3.62
CA GLU A 292 -47.65 -9.04 -2.82
C GLU A 292 -46.31 -9.71 -3.19
N LYS A 293 -45.98 -9.83 -4.50
CA LYS A 293 -44.85 -10.66 -5.00
C LYS A 293 -43.71 -9.86 -5.60
N LYS A 294 -43.68 -8.54 -5.44
CA LYS A 294 -42.64 -7.64 -6.03
C LYS A 294 -41.23 -8.08 -5.75
N GLY A 295 -40.93 -8.53 -4.53
CA GLY A 295 -39.62 -9.03 -4.13
C GLY A 295 -39.23 -10.26 -4.95
N LEU A 296 -40.08 -11.31 -4.92
CA LEU A 296 -39.85 -12.56 -5.64
C LEU A 296 -39.73 -12.37 -7.16
N ILE A 297 -40.56 -11.52 -7.76
CA ILE A 297 -40.46 -11.20 -9.19
C ILE A 297 -39.12 -10.58 -9.53
N SER A 298 -38.64 -9.68 -8.67
CA SER A 298 -37.32 -9.04 -8.88
C SER A 298 -36.16 -10.03 -8.72
N THR A 299 -36.20 -10.90 -7.72
CA THR A 299 -35.20 -11.94 -7.47
C THR A 299 -35.16 -12.94 -8.62
N TYR A 300 -36.30 -13.50 -9.02
CA TYR A 300 -36.39 -14.47 -10.14
C TYR A 300 -35.98 -13.83 -11.47
N PHE A 301 -36.30 -12.56 -11.72
CA PHE A 301 -35.78 -11.86 -12.89
C PHE A 301 -34.27 -11.72 -12.86
N GLY A 302 -33.68 -11.43 -11.70
CA GLY A 302 -32.23 -11.41 -11.50
C GLY A 302 -31.56 -12.74 -11.84
N ASP A 303 -32.14 -13.86 -11.31
CA ASP A 303 -31.64 -15.23 -11.57
C ASP A 303 -31.71 -15.58 -13.05
N VAL A 304 -32.84 -15.26 -13.70
CA VAL A 304 -33.03 -15.51 -15.14
C VAL A 304 -32.07 -14.69 -15.98
N LYS A 305 -31.87 -13.40 -15.64
CA LYS A 305 -30.87 -12.55 -16.30
C LYS A 305 -29.47 -13.13 -16.15
N LYS A 306 -29.07 -13.51 -14.93
CA LYS A 306 -27.77 -14.14 -14.64
C LYS A 306 -27.58 -15.40 -15.49
N LYS A 307 -28.56 -16.30 -15.48
CA LYS A 307 -28.53 -17.54 -16.25
C LYS A 307 -28.44 -17.27 -17.77
N ALA A 308 -29.26 -16.39 -18.31
CA ALA A 308 -29.31 -16.09 -19.73
C ALA A 308 -27.97 -15.51 -20.26
N VAL A 309 -27.39 -14.59 -19.51
CA VAL A 309 -26.07 -13.99 -19.83
C VAL A 309 -24.96 -15.05 -19.82
N ARG A 310 -24.92 -15.87 -18.76
CA ARG A 310 -23.92 -16.93 -18.61
C ARG A 310 -24.06 -17.98 -19.72
N ASP A 311 -25.27 -18.36 -20.08
CA ASP A 311 -25.55 -19.31 -21.16
C ASP A 311 -25.08 -18.77 -22.53
N VAL A 312 -25.23 -17.47 -22.81
CA VAL A 312 -24.69 -16.82 -24.03
C VAL A 312 -23.16 -16.84 -24.02
N MET A 313 -22.52 -16.47 -22.92
CA MET A 313 -21.06 -16.50 -22.78
C MET A 313 -20.49 -17.91 -22.99
N LEU A 314 -21.04 -18.92 -22.31
CA LEU A 314 -20.54 -20.30 -22.33
C LEU A 314 -20.83 -21.02 -23.65
N ASN A 315 -22.02 -20.81 -24.25
CA ASN A 315 -22.48 -21.58 -25.38
C ASN A 315 -22.27 -20.90 -26.73
N GLU A 316 -22.38 -19.57 -26.76
CA GLU A 316 -22.30 -18.76 -27.99
C GLU A 316 -20.97 -18.00 -28.09
N ARG A 317 -20.19 -17.95 -26.99
CA ARG A 317 -18.89 -17.28 -26.88
C ARG A 317 -18.97 -15.76 -27.16
N ILE A 318 -20.08 -15.12 -26.72
CA ILE A 318 -20.33 -13.68 -26.86
C ILE A 318 -20.30 -13.03 -25.47
N ARG A 319 -19.46 -12.01 -25.29
CA ARG A 319 -19.43 -11.18 -24.07
C ARG A 319 -20.51 -10.09 -24.15
N LEU A 320 -20.90 -9.58 -22.97
CA LEU A 320 -21.91 -8.52 -22.83
C LEU A 320 -21.62 -7.25 -23.63
N ASP A 321 -20.37 -6.94 -23.86
CA ASP A 321 -19.90 -5.77 -24.63
C ASP A 321 -19.38 -6.11 -26.03
N GLY A 322 -19.46 -7.37 -26.44
CA GLY A 322 -19.09 -7.84 -27.78
C GLY A 322 -17.59 -8.11 -27.98
N ARG A 323 -16.74 -7.90 -26.99
CA ARG A 323 -15.31 -8.22 -27.05
C ARG A 323 -15.06 -9.73 -27.10
N ASN A 324 -13.88 -10.11 -27.59
CA ASN A 324 -13.33 -11.45 -27.40
C ASN A 324 -12.96 -11.66 -25.92
N PHE A 325 -12.77 -12.91 -25.49
CA PHE A 325 -12.55 -13.25 -24.09
C PHE A 325 -11.20 -12.78 -23.55
N ASP A 326 -10.21 -12.65 -24.40
CA ASP A 326 -8.85 -12.15 -24.13
C ASP A 326 -8.68 -10.65 -24.45
N GLU A 327 -9.71 -10.00 -25.00
CA GLU A 327 -9.64 -8.62 -25.45
C GLU A 327 -9.79 -7.62 -24.29
N ILE A 328 -8.94 -6.60 -24.31
CA ILE A 328 -8.91 -5.50 -23.33
C ILE A 328 -9.60 -4.28 -23.94
N ARG A 329 -10.39 -3.57 -23.11
CA ARG A 329 -11.04 -2.32 -23.51
C ARG A 329 -10.01 -1.28 -24.00
N PRO A 330 -10.40 -0.35 -24.88
CA PRO A 330 -9.53 0.74 -25.32
C PRO A 330 -8.93 1.51 -24.15
N ILE A 331 -7.62 1.74 -24.20
CA ILE A 331 -6.88 2.46 -23.19
C ILE A 331 -6.47 3.83 -23.73
N TRP A 332 -6.69 4.84 -22.91
CA TRP A 332 -6.19 6.19 -23.09
C TRP A 332 -5.55 6.65 -21.76
N ALA A 333 -4.37 7.24 -21.84
CA ALA A 333 -3.67 7.76 -20.68
C ALA A 333 -2.96 9.08 -21.02
N GLU A 334 -2.86 9.95 -20.03
CA GLU A 334 -2.19 11.24 -20.11
C GLU A 334 -1.44 11.53 -18.82
N VAL A 335 -0.22 12.03 -18.92
CA VAL A 335 0.59 12.49 -17.79
C VAL A 335 0.68 14.01 -17.78
N ASP A 336 1.12 14.61 -16.68
CA ASP A 336 1.26 16.06 -16.50
C ASP A 336 -0.06 16.84 -16.67
N TYR A 337 -1.19 16.20 -16.39
CA TYR A 337 -2.51 16.81 -16.54
C TYR A 337 -2.75 17.94 -15.54
N LEU A 338 -2.24 17.84 -14.32
CA LEU A 338 -2.44 18.80 -13.24
C LEU A 338 -1.19 19.68 -13.06
N PRO A 339 -1.27 21.02 -13.24
CA PRO A 339 -0.08 21.88 -13.37
C PRO A 339 0.66 22.17 -12.05
N ARG A 340 0.06 21.91 -10.89
CA ARG A 340 0.64 22.29 -9.58
C ARG A 340 1.11 21.14 -8.72
N VAL A 341 0.73 19.92 -9.06
CA VAL A 341 1.12 18.72 -8.32
C VAL A 341 2.53 18.25 -8.71
N HIS A 342 3.13 17.40 -7.89
CA HIS A 342 4.50 16.93 -8.13
C HIS A 342 4.60 15.83 -9.20
N GLY A 343 3.47 15.24 -9.57
CA GLY A 343 3.25 14.32 -10.67
C GLY A 343 1.78 14.00 -10.78
N SER A 344 1.29 13.72 -11.98
CA SER A 344 -0.12 13.36 -12.20
C SER A 344 -0.31 12.50 -13.43
N ALA A 345 -1.31 11.63 -13.37
CA ALA A 345 -1.73 10.85 -14.51
C ALA A 345 -3.25 10.68 -14.53
N VAL A 346 -3.82 10.70 -15.72
CA VAL A 346 -5.17 10.21 -16.00
C VAL A 346 -5.01 8.90 -16.74
N PHE A 347 -5.69 7.87 -16.29
CA PHE A 347 -5.72 6.56 -16.95
C PHE A 347 -7.16 6.14 -17.16
N THR A 348 -7.50 5.83 -18.40
CA THR A 348 -8.84 5.41 -18.82
C THR A 348 -8.77 4.07 -19.51
N ARG A 349 -9.65 3.14 -19.13
CA ARG A 349 -9.84 1.83 -19.76
C ARG A 349 -11.33 1.61 -19.99
N GLY A 350 -11.81 1.84 -21.20
CA GLY A 350 -13.23 1.91 -21.51
C GLY A 350 -13.96 2.90 -20.60
N GLU A 351 -14.99 2.45 -19.89
CA GLU A 351 -15.78 3.24 -18.93
C GLU A 351 -15.21 3.13 -17.49
N THR A 352 -13.89 3.09 -17.32
CA THR A 352 -13.22 3.12 -16.00
C THR A 352 -12.07 4.11 -16.07
N GLN A 353 -12.11 5.15 -15.23
CA GLN A 353 -11.15 6.24 -15.25
C GLN A 353 -10.65 6.58 -13.84
N SER A 354 -9.34 6.78 -13.71
CA SER A 354 -8.68 7.26 -12.52
C SER A 354 -7.84 8.49 -12.82
N ILE A 355 -7.90 9.50 -11.96
CA ILE A 355 -6.91 10.55 -11.87
C ILE A 355 -6.06 10.32 -10.63
N THR A 356 -4.76 10.19 -10.80
CA THR A 356 -3.84 9.92 -9.69
C THR A 356 -2.81 11.05 -9.59
N THR A 357 -2.62 11.57 -8.38
CA THR A 357 -1.67 12.62 -8.05
C THR A 357 -0.54 12.09 -7.20
N LEU A 358 0.66 12.57 -7.46
CA LEU A 358 1.85 12.37 -6.66
C LEU A 358 2.15 13.61 -5.83
N THR A 359 2.36 13.42 -4.52
CA THR A 359 2.93 14.42 -3.62
C THR A 359 4.19 13.86 -3.00
N ILE A 360 5.26 14.64 -3.02
CA ILE A 360 6.56 14.30 -2.46
C ILE A 360 6.79 15.18 -1.24
N GLY A 361 7.24 14.60 -0.15
CA GLY A 361 7.59 15.28 1.08
C GLY A 361 8.90 14.78 1.67
N GLY A 362 9.22 15.26 2.86
CA GLY A 362 10.38 14.83 3.63
C GLY A 362 10.04 13.84 4.73
N LYS A 363 11.03 13.50 5.55
CA LYS A 363 10.90 12.54 6.65
C LYS A 363 9.80 12.93 7.68
N MET A 364 9.56 14.22 7.89
CA MET A 364 8.54 14.68 8.83
C MET A 364 7.11 14.41 8.34
N ASP A 365 6.96 14.08 7.06
CA ASP A 365 5.68 13.77 6.41
C ASP A 365 5.36 12.27 6.40
N GLU A 366 6.27 11.42 6.92
CA GLU A 366 6.04 9.99 7.04
C GLU A 366 4.81 9.69 7.89
N GLN A 367 4.04 8.70 7.47
CA GLN A 367 2.89 8.23 8.26
C GLN A 367 3.36 7.50 9.50
N LEU A 368 2.99 8.02 10.68
CA LEU A 368 3.26 7.34 11.95
C LEU A 368 2.28 6.17 12.13
N LEU A 369 2.81 4.96 12.26
CA LEU A 369 2.06 3.75 12.59
C LEU A 369 2.28 3.40 14.07
N ASP A 370 1.20 3.40 14.87
CA ASP A 370 1.22 3.00 16.29
C ASP A 370 0.14 1.94 16.51
N GLY A 371 0.43 0.71 16.12
CA GLY A 371 -0.39 -0.48 16.30
C GLY A 371 0.04 -1.31 17.50
N ALA A 372 -0.75 -2.30 17.87
CA ALA A 372 -0.41 -3.24 18.95
C ALA A 372 0.78 -4.13 18.55
N THR A 373 0.80 -4.61 17.32
CA THR A 373 1.80 -5.54 16.77
C THR A 373 2.96 -4.84 16.07
N PHE A 374 2.75 -3.63 15.57
CA PHE A 374 3.75 -2.87 14.83
C PHE A 374 3.80 -1.42 15.29
N ARG A 375 5.02 -0.86 15.38
CA ARG A 375 5.28 0.56 15.58
C ARG A 375 6.41 1.02 14.68
N GLY A 376 6.15 2.05 13.91
CA GLY A 376 7.14 2.57 12.96
C GLY A 376 6.59 3.72 12.15
N THR A 377 7.21 3.97 11.03
CA THR A 377 6.78 4.95 10.03
C THR A 377 6.73 4.32 8.65
N GLU A 378 5.88 4.87 7.79
CA GLU A 378 5.80 4.51 6.37
C GLU A 378 6.08 5.73 5.52
N SER A 379 7.02 5.59 4.59
CA SER A 379 7.41 6.64 3.64
C SER A 379 6.64 6.59 2.33
N PHE A 380 5.90 5.51 2.05
CA PHE A 380 5.07 5.37 0.87
C PHE A 380 3.61 5.15 1.23
N MET A 381 2.76 6.07 0.82
CA MET A 381 1.31 6.04 1.08
C MET A 381 0.54 6.06 -0.24
N LEU A 382 -0.53 5.25 -0.34
CA LEU A 382 -1.47 5.30 -1.43
C LEU A 382 -2.90 5.37 -0.90
N HIS A 383 -3.61 6.45 -1.23
CA HIS A 383 -5.00 6.66 -0.85
C HIS A 383 -5.89 6.54 -2.09
N TYR A 384 -6.91 5.72 -1.97
CA TYR A 384 -7.89 5.44 -3.01
C TYR A 384 -9.25 6.02 -2.59
N ASN A 385 -9.84 6.83 -3.44
CA ASN A 385 -11.14 7.44 -3.23
C ASN A 385 -12.13 6.99 -4.30
N PHE A 386 -13.33 6.61 -3.85
CA PHE A 386 -14.41 6.15 -4.73
C PHE A 386 -15.66 7.00 -4.54
N PRO A 387 -15.69 8.21 -5.12
CA PRO A 387 -16.83 9.11 -4.96
C PRO A 387 -18.07 8.59 -5.68
N PRO A 388 -19.29 8.87 -5.18
CA PRO A 388 -20.54 8.35 -5.72
C PRO A 388 -20.78 8.67 -7.20
N PHE A 389 -20.32 9.83 -7.66
CA PHE A 389 -20.47 10.23 -9.07
C PHE A 389 -19.74 9.28 -10.04
N SER A 390 -18.73 8.53 -9.58
CA SER A 390 -18.00 7.56 -10.42
C SER A 390 -18.87 6.42 -10.94
N THR A 391 -20.01 6.18 -10.29
CA THR A 391 -21.05 5.23 -10.69
C THR A 391 -22.36 5.90 -11.08
N GLY A 392 -22.38 7.25 -11.15
CA GLY A 392 -23.59 8.02 -11.45
C GLY A 392 -24.60 8.13 -10.29
N GLU A 393 -24.15 7.87 -9.05
CA GLU A 393 -25.00 7.90 -7.86
C GLU A 393 -24.97 9.28 -7.18
N ALA A 394 -26.11 9.71 -6.68
CA ALA A 394 -26.24 10.88 -5.81
C ALA A 394 -26.48 10.41 -4.36
N ARG A 395 -25.41 10.38 -3.57
CA ARG A 395 -25.46 10.01 -2.14
C ARG A 395 -24.47 10.83 -1.31
N PRO A 396 -24.72 10.99 0.01
CA PRO A 396 -23.78 11.68 0.90
C PRO A 396 -22.43 10.96 0.99
N LEU A 397 -21.34 11.73 1.02
CA LEU A 397 -20.03 11.21 1.34
C LEU A 397 -19.98 10.83 2.83
N ARG A 398 -19.66 9.58 3.09
CA ARG A 398 -19.39 9.03 4.44
C ARG A 398 -17.91 8.65 4.46
N GLY A 399 -17.17 8.86 5.47
CA GLY A 399 -15.72 8.60 5.53
C GLY A 399 -15.24 7.34 4.77
N THR A 400 -13.96 7.10 4.73
CA THR A 400 -13.34 5.98 3.97
C THR A 400 -13.97 4.63 4.32
N SER A 401 -14.44 3.90 3.34
CA SER A 401 -15.05 2.57 3.49
C SER A 401 -13.98 1.47 3.59
N ARG A 402 -14.33 0.32 4.18
CA ARG A 402 -13.47 -0.88 4.19
C ARG A 402 -13.04 -1.30 2.76
N ARG A 403 -13.88 -1.07 1.75
CA ARG A 403 -13.59 -1.36 0.35
C ARG A 403 -12.50 -0.42 -0.20
N GLU A 404 -12.58 0.87 0.10
CA GLU A 404 -11.56 1.84 -0.31
C GLU A 404 -10.21 1.54 0.31
N VAL A 405 -10.14 1.17 1.59
CA VAL A 405 -8.92 0.71 2.24
C VAL A 405 -8.31 -0.50 1.52
N GLY A 406 -9.14 -1.51 1.20
CA GLY A 406 -8.66 -2.71 0.50
C GLY A 406 -8.16 -2.44 -0.91
N HIS A 407 -8.86 -1.61 -1.71
CA HIS A 407 -8.45 -1.25 -3.06
C HIS A 407 -7.17 -0.41 -3.06
N GLY A 408 -7.05 0.54 -2.11
CA GLY A 408 -5.84 1.33 -1.92
C GLY A 408 -4.64 0.48 -1.55
N ASN A 409 -4.83 -0.48 -0.62
CA ASN A 409 -3.77 -1.38 -0.19
C ASN A 409 -3.27 -2.31 -1.32
N LEU A 410 -4.17 -2.83 -2.16
CA LEU A 410 -3.78 -3.63 -3.33
C LEU A 410 -2.88 -2.82 -4.29
N ALA A 411 -3.25 -1.57 -4.57
CA ALA A 411 -2.45 -0.70 -5.42
C ALA A 411 -1.13 -0.29 -4.75
N LEU A 412 -1.13 -0.05 -3.43
CA LEU A 412 0.09 0.22 -2.66
C LEU A 412 1.06 -0.95 -2.76
N ARG A 413 0.61 -2.18 -2.48
CA ARG A 413 1.40 -3.41 -2.57
C ARG A 413 1.97 -3.63 -3.98
N ALA A 414 1.20 -3.31 -5.02
CA ALA A 414 1.63 -3.45 -6.41
C ALA A 414 2.81 -2.55 -6.76
N LEU A 415 2.91 -1.35 -6.15
CA LEU A 415 3.85 -0.30 -6.52
C LEU A 415 5.03 -0.16 -5.57
N LYS A 416 4.86 -0.44 -4.27
CA LYS A 416 5.86 -0.11 -3.24
C LYS A 416 7.24 -0.74 -3.48
N ASN A 417 7.27 -1.98 -3.96
CA ASN A 417 8.50 -2.73 -4.20
C ASN A 417 9.25 -2.25 -5.45
N MET A 418 8.62 -1.42 -6.28
CA MET A 418 9.21 -0.81 -7.46
C MET A 418 9.83 0.55 -7.17
N LEU A 419 9.66 1.10 -5.99
CA LEU A 419 10.40 2.31 -5.59
C LEU A 419 11.90 2.03 -5.47
N PRO A 420 12.78 3.02 -5.74
CA PRO A 420 14.21 2.88 -5.50
C PRO A 420 14.50 2.63 -4.02
N ASP A 421 15.48 1.77 -3.73
CA ASP A 421 15.84 1.45 -2.33
C ASP A 421 16.47 2.64 -1.60
N ASP A 422 17.08 3.56 -2.33
CA ASP A 422 17.72 4.77 -1.84
C ASP A 422 16.84 6.04 -1.96
N ASN A 423 15.53 5.88 -2.20
CA ASN A 423 14.60 7.00 -2.30
C ASN A 423 14.58 7.81 -0.99
N PRO A 424 14.97 9.11 -1.02
CA PRO A 424 15.03 9.93 0.18
C PRO A 424 13.69 10.59 0.55
N TYR A 425 12.66 10.42 -0.29
CA TYR A 425 11.40 11.13 -0.19
C TYR A 425 10.32 10.31 0.49
N THR A 426 9.47 10.99 1.23
CA THR A 426 8.13 10.49 1.56
C THR A 426 7.23 10.71 0.37
N ILE A 427 6.56 9.67 -0.11
CA ILE A 427 5.73 9.67 -1.29
C ILE A 427 4.28 9.39 -0.91
N ARG A 428 3.38 10.25 -1.36
CA ARG A 428 1.94 10.04 -1.25
C ARG A 428 1.29 10.04 -2.62
N LEU A 429 0.66 8.93 -3.00
CA LEU A 429 -0.24 8.85 -4.13
C LEU A 429 -1.69 9.00 -3.66
N VAL A 430 -2.48 9.80 -4.39
CA VAL A 430 -3.92 9.90 -4.19
C VAL A 430 -4.60 9.59 -5.52
N SER A 431 -5.41 8.54 -5.55
CA SER A 431 -6.14 8.08 -6.72
C SER A 431 -7.64 8.34 -6.52
N ASP A 432 -8.19 9.25 -7.30
CA ASP A 432 -9.61 9.55 -7.35
C ASP A 432 -10.23 8.86 -8.56
N ILE A 433 -11.23 8.02 -8.32
CA ILE A 433 -11.95 7.31 -9.38
C ILE A 433 -13.02 8.23 -9.95
N LEU A 434 -12.90 8.55 -11.24
CA LEU A 434 -13.80 9.47 -11.92
C LEU A 434 -14.95 8.72 -12.60
N GLU A 435 -14.71 7.49 -13.06
CA GLU A 435 -15.70 6.62 -13.70
C GLU A 435 -15.37 5.16 -13.38
N SER A 436 -16.40 4.31 -13.19
CA SER A 436 -16.21 2.91 -12.82
C SER A 436 -17.20 1.95 -13.48
N ASN A 437 -16.65 1.07 -14.31
CA ASN A 437 -17.32 -0.11 -14.86
C ASN A 437 -16.37 -1.30 -14.89
N GLY A 438 -16.02 -1.82 -13.71
CA GLY A 438 -15.10 -2.96 -13.52
C GLY A 438 -13.66 -2.53 -13.24
N SER A 439 -13.12 -3.07 -12.16
CA SER A 439 -11.75 -2.97 -11.68
C SER A 439 -11.09 -1.59 -11.69
N SER A 440 -11.66 -0.67 -10.91
CA SER A 440 -11.08 0.66 -10.67
C SER A 440 -9.74 0.61 -9.91
N SER A 441 -9.51 -0.41 -9.08
CA SER A 441 -8.22 -0.61 -8.40
C SER A 441 -7.07 -0.87 -9.39
N MET A 442 -7.32 -1.59 -10.49
CA MET A 442 -6.32 -1.82 -11.54
C MET A 442 -6.06 -0.55 -12.36
N ALA A 443 -7.07 0.31 -12.55
CA ALA A 443 -6.85 1.64 -13.11
C ALA A 443 -5.96 2.50 -12.19
N THR A 444 -6.14 2.41 -10.87
CA THR A 444 -5.28 3.06 -9.87
C THR A 444 -3.83 2.60 -9.96
N VAL A 445 -3.57 1.30 -10.11
CA VAL A 445 -2.21 0.76 -10.29
C VAL A 445 -1.53 1.37 -11.52
N CYS A 446 -2.23 1.37 -12.66
CA CYS A 446 -1.70 1.92 -13.91
C CYS A 446 -1.47 3.44 -13.82
N ALA A 447 -2.45 4.19 -13.29
CA ALA A 447 -2.33 5.63 -13.08
C ALA A 447 -1.24 5.99 -12.05
N GLY A 448 -1.08 5.18 -11.00
CA GLY A 448 -0.03 5.35 -9.99
C GLY A 448 1.36 5.14 -10.57
N SER A 449 1.55 4.11 -11.39
CA SER A 449 2.79 3.87 -12.12
C SER A 449 3.15 5.07 -13.02
N LEU A 450 2.19 5.57 -13.79
CA LEU A 450 2.36 6.75 -14.65
C LEU A 450 2.67 8.02 -13.84
N ALA A 451 1.97 8.25 -12.72
CA ALA A 451 2.16 9.44 -11.89
C ALA A 451 3.54 9.45 -11.19
N LEU A 452 4.06 8.30 -10.79
CA LEU A 452 5.42 8.16 -10.26
C LEU A 452 6.45 8.52 -11.33
N MET A 453 6.29 7.99 -12.55
CA MET A 453 7.18 8.28 -13.69
C MET A 453 7.10 9.75 -14.10
N ASP A 454 5.90 10.33 -14.16
CA ASP A 454 5.70 11.76 -14.46
C ASP A 454 6.35 12.67 -13.43
N GLY A 455 6.32 12.29 -12.17
CA GLY A 455 6.97 13.02 -11.07
C GLY A 455 8.49 12.85 -10.99
N GLY A 456 9.10 12.05 -11.87
CA GLY A 456 10.55 11.84 -11.92
C GLY A 456 11.07 10.85 -10.86
N ILE A 457 10.18 10.07 -10.23
CA ILE A 457 10.61 8.98 -9.34
C ILE A 457 11.16 7.84 -10.20
N GLN A 458 12.42 7.49 -10.00
CA GLN A 458 13.14 6.48 -10.79
C GLN A 458 12.73 5.07 -10.35
N ILE A 459 11.47 4.69 -10.61
CA ILE A 459 10.97 3.35 -10.28
C ILE A 459 11.76 2.27 -11.00
N LYS A 460 11.96 1.11 -10.36
CA LYS A 460 12.72 -0.04 -10.92
C LYS A 460 12.12 -0.54 -12.24
N ALA A 461 10.79 -0.56 -12.33
CA ALA A 461 10.04 -0.89 -13.54
C ALA A 461 8.60 -0.35 -13.44
N PRO A 462 7.95 -0.03 -14.57
CA PRO A 462 6.52 0.30 -14.58
C PRO A 462 5.69 -0.95 -14.27
N VAL A 463 4.55 -0.71 -13.60
CA VAL A 463 3.60 -1.76 -13.19
C VAL A 463 2.28 -1.55 -13.90
N SER A 464 1.71 -2.62 -14.43
CA SER A 464 0.34 -2.67 -14.92
C SER A 464 -0.51 -3.62 -14.07
N GLY A 465 -1.83 -3.53 -14.22
CA GLY A 465 -2.77 -4.42 -13.55
C GLY A 465 -3.99 -4.74 -14.39
N ILE A 466 -4.49 -5.97 -14.27
CA ILE A 466 -5.66 -6.47 -14.97
C ILE A 466 -6.59 -7.20 -13.99
N ALA A 467 -7.90 -7.19 -14.28
CA ALA A 467 -8.88 -8.04 -13.59
C ALA A 467 -9.40 -9.10 -14.54
N MET A 468 -9.26 -10.34 -14.12
CA MET A 468 -9.75 -11.52 -14.80
C MET A 468 -11.07 -11.97 -14.17
N GLY A 469 -11.93 -12.60 -14.97
CA GLY A 469 -13.14 -13.25 -14.53
C GLY A 469 -13.25 -14.67 -15.00
N LEU A 470 -14.21 -15.37 -14.43
CA LEU A 470 -14.53 -16.74 -14.78
C LEU A 470 -16.03 -16.91 -14.81
N VAL A 471 -16.52 -17.64 -15.80
CA VAL A 471 -17.90 -18.15 -15.82
C VAL A 471 -17.83 -19.66 -16.01
N THR A 472 -18.53 -20.42 -15.16
CA THR A 472 -18.56 -21.89 -15.20
C THR A 472 -19.99 -22.39 -15.27
N ASP A 473 -20.19 -23.69 -15.56
CA ASP A 473 -21.49 -24.36 -15.39
C ASP A 473 -21.33 -25.68 -14.64
N ALA A 474 -22.46 -26.26 -14.26
CA ALA A 474 -22.50 -27.54 -13.55
C ALA A 474 -21.91 -28.73 -14.35
N THR A 475 -21.67 -28.59 -15.65
CA THR A 475 -21.08 -29.62 -16.49
C THR A 475 -19.55 -29.54 -16.54
N GLY A 476 -18.96 -28.52 -15.89
CA GLY A 476 -17.53 -28.22 -15.91
C GLY A 476 -17.08 -27.41 -17.11
N LYS A 477 -18.01 -26.90 -17.93
CA LYS A 477 -17.68 -25.95 -19.00
C LYS A 477 -17.37 -24.59 -18.39
N TYR A 478 -16.33 -23.92 -18.89
CA TYR A 478 -15.92 -22.62 -18.36
C TYR A 478 -15.38 -21.68 -19.46
N CYS A 479 -15.27 -20.43 -19.12
CA CYS A 479 -14.54 -19.42 -19.89
C CYS A 479 -13.85 -18.42 -18.97
N VAL A 480 -12.58 -18.14 -19.26
CA VAL A 480 -11.79 -17.08 -18.61
C VAL A 480 -11.95 -15.78 -19.39
N LEU A 481 -12.14 -14.67 -18.67
CA LEU A 481 -12.39 -13.35 -19.24
C LEU A 481 -11.29 -12.37 -18.82
N SER A 482 -10.67 -11.68 -19.76
CA SER A 482 -9.74 -10.57 -19.51
C SER A 482 -10.50 -9.26 -19.34
N ASP A 483 -10.03 -8.39 -18.45
CA ASP A 483 -10.55 -7.04 -18.25
C ASP A 483 -12.08 -7.01 -18.11
N ILE A 484 -12.56 -7.61 -17.00
CA ILE A 484 -13.99 -7.77 -16.73
C ILE A 484 -14.72 -6.44 -16.49
N LEU A 485 -15.95 -6.40 -16.97
CA LEU A 485 -16.91 -5.35 -16.65
C LEU A 485 -17.47 -5.54 -15.21
N GLY A 486 -18.08 -4.47 -14.66
CA GLY A 486 -18.81 -4.59 -13.39
C GLY A 486 -19.98 -5.58 -13.44
N ASP A 487 -20.67 -5.67 -14.58
CA ASP A 487 -21.70 -6.69 -14.81
C ASP A 487 -21.11 -8.11 -14.82
N GLU A 488 -19.95 -8.31 -15.44
CA GLU A 488 -19.26 -9.61 -15.52
C GLU A 488 -18.68 -10.05 -14.18
N ASP A 489 -18.23 -9.11 -13.33
CA ASP A 489 -17.85 -9.39 -11.94
C ASP A 489 -19.08 -9.87 -11.14
N HIS A 490 -20.23 -9.21 -11.28
CA HIS A 490 -21.46 -9.60 -10.57
C HIS A 490 -22.04 -10.95 -11.01
N LEU A 491 -21.98 -11.24 -12.31
CA LEU A 491 -22.56 -12.45 -12.90
C LEU A 491 -21.59 -13.63 -12.93
N GLY A 492 -20.29 -13.36 -12.75
CA GLY A 492 -19.20 -14.34 -12.80
C GLY A 492 -18.94 -15.04 -11.47
N ASP A 493 -18.05 -16.01 -11.55
CA ASP A 493 -17.67 -16.94 -10.48
C ASP A 493 -16.31 -16.61 -9.85
N MET A 494 -15.54 -15.72 -10.47
CA MET A 494 -14.22 -15.28 -10.01
C MET A 494 -13.99 -13.81 -10.34
N ASP A 495 -13.36 -13.07 -9.42
CA ASP A 495 -12.70 -11.78 -9.64
C ASP A 495 -11.23 -11.95 -9.26
N PHE A 496 -10.35 -11.99 -10.26
CA PHE A 496 -8.93 -12.20 -10.05
C PHE A 496 -8.11 -11.03 -10.60
N LYS A 497 -7.55 -10.25 -9.69
CA LYS A 497 -6.69 -9.10 -10.02
C LYS A 497 -5.23 -9.49 -9.95
N VAL A 498 -4.48 -9.23 -11.01
CA VAL A 498 -3.06 -9.53 -11.10
C VAL A 498 -2.33 -8.27 -11.55
N THR A 499 -1.31 -7.87 -10.80
CA THR A 499 -0.43 -6.74 -11.13
C THR A 499 0.99 -7.22 -11.35
N GLY A 500 1.77 -6.49 -12.12
CA GLY A 500 3.18 -6.83 -12.30
C GLY A 500 3.88 -5.99 -13.35
N THR A 501 5.18 -6.23 -13.43
CA THR A 501 6.09 -5.69 -14.42
C THR A 501 6.19 -6.61 -15.64
N GLU A 502 7.13 -6.34 -16.53
CA GLU A 502 7.47 -7.27 -17.62
C GLU A 502 8.02 -8.61 -17.09
N LYS A 503 8.69 -8.62 -15.93
CA LYS A 503 9.38 -9.79 -15.39
C LYS A 503 8.47 -10.73 -14.61
N GLY A 504 7.52 -10.19 -13.83
CA GLY A 504 6.70 -11.03 -12.98
C GLY A 504 5.63 -10.26 -12.19
N ILE A 505 4.96 -10.98 -11.31
CA ILE A 505 3.84 -10.51 -10.50
C ILE A 505 4.36 -9.68 -9.32
N THR A 506 3.73 -8.54 -9.04
CA THR A 506 4.05 -7.68 -7.88
C THR A 506 2.98 -7.73 -6.80
N ALA A 507 1.71 -7.93 -7.17
CA ALA A 507 0.62 -8.16 -6.23
C ALA A 507 -0.53 -8.88 -6.91
N CYS A 508 -1.36 -9.54 -6.11
CA CYS A 508 -2.57 -10.20 -6.60
C CYS A 508 -3.68 -10.18 -5.55
N GLN A 509 -4.91 -10.31 -6.04
CA GLN A 509 -6.10 -10.48 -5.22
C GLN A 509 -7.12 -11.32 -5.99
N MET A 510 -7.58 -12.43 -5.40
CA MET A 510 -8.55 -13.33 -6.00
C MET A 510 -9.71 -13.59 -5.03
N ASP A 511 -10.91 -13.50 -5.56
CA ASP A 511 -12.16 -13.89 -4.92
C ASP A 511 -12.86 -14.93 -5.79
N ILE A 512 -13.19 -16.09 -5.23
CA ILE A 512 -13.97 -17.14 -5.87
C ILE A 512 -15.34 -17.19 -5.22
N LYS A 513 -16.38 -17.29 -6.06
CA LYS A 513 -17.79 -17.24 -5.64
C LYS A 513 -18.50 -18.58 -5.83
N VAL A 514 -17.78 -19.63 -6.17
CA VAL A 514 -18.26 -21.01 -6.40
C VAL A 514 -17.43 -21.98 -5.57
N ASP A 515 -17.88 -23.23 -5.48
CA ASP A 515 -17.29 -24.31 -4.65
C ASP A 515 -15.91 -24.77 -5.13
N GLY A 516 -15.12 -23.90 -5.75
CA GLY A 516 -13.74 -24.17 -6.06
C GLY A 516 -13.32 -23.97 -7.51
N LEU A 517 -12.02 -23.97 -7.70
CA LEU A 517 -11.39 -23.75 -8.98
C LEU A 517 -10.32 -24.83 -9.23
N PRO A 518 -10.43 -25.64 -10.31
CA PRO A 518 -9.37 -26.53 -10.71
C PRO A 518 -8.07 -25.77 -11.01
N TYR A 519 -6.91 -26.37 -10.65
CA TYR A 519 -5.62 -25.72 -10.88
C TYR A 519 -5.35 -25.39 -12.35
N GLU A 520 -5.86 -26.20 -13.28
CA GLU A 520 -5.73 -25.95 -14.72
C GLU A 520 -6.40 -24.64 -15.14
N VAL A 521 -7.57 -24.34 -14.58
CA VAL A 521 -8.30 -23.08 -14.85
C VAL A 521 -7.56 -21.89 -14.22
N LEU A 522 -6.97 -22.07 -13.04
CA LEU A 522 -6.16 -21.04 -12.41
C LEU A 522 -4.90 -20.73 -13.22
N ILE A 523 -4.22 -21.75 -13.75
CA ILE A 523 -3.05 -21.58 -14.62
C ILE A 523 -3.44 -20.83 -15.89
N GLU A 524 -4.53 -21.22 -16.57
CA GLU A 524 -5.05 -20.53 -17.74
C GLU A 524 -5.36 -19.05 -17.45
N ALA A 525 -5.99 -18.79 -16.30
CA ALA A 525 -6.31 -17.42 -15.88
C ALA A 525 -5.06 -16.57 -15.62
N LEU A 526 -4.01 -17.15 -15.03
CA LEU A 526 -2.73 -16.48 -14.80
C LEU A 526 -1.98 -16.21 -16.10
N ASP A 527 -1.93 -17.18 -17.03
CA ASP A 527 -1.28 -17.00 -18.32
C ASP A 527 -1.99 -15.92 -19.16
N GLN A 528 -3.33 -15.96 -19.21
CA GLN A 528 -4.12 -14.93 -19.89
C GLN A 528 -4.00 -13.56 -19.20
N ALA A 529 -3.89 -13.51 -17.87
CA ALA A 529 -3.63 -12.29 -17.12
C ALA A 529 -2.26 -11.69 -17.44
N ARG A 530 -1.24 -12.54 -17.64
CA ARG A 530 0.09 -12.10 -18.07
C ARG A 530 0.04 -11.41 -19.42
N ASP A 531 -0.60 -12.02 -20.41
CA ASP A 531 -0.71 -11.43 -21.75
C ASP A 531 -1.46 -10.10 -21.70
N GLY A 532 -2.55 -10.04 -20.94
CA GLY A 532 -3.30 -8.82 -20.73
C GLY A 532 -2.50 -7.73 -20.01
N ARG A 533 -1.74 -8.09 -18.97
CA ARG A 533 -0.85 -7.18 -18.24
C ARG A 533 0.22 -6.57 -19.16
N LEU A 534 0.85 -7.40 -19.99
CA LEU A 534 1.87 -6.96 -20.93
C LEU A 534 1.29 -6.02 -22.01
N HIS A 535 0.05 -6.28 -22.48
CA HIS A 535 -0.65 -5.36 -23.37
C HIS A 535 -0.88 -3.99 -22.72
N ILE A 536 -1.36 -3.96 -21.47
CA ILE A 536 -1.60 -2.71 -20.71
C ILE A 536 -0.28 -1.99 -20.44
N LEU A 537 0.77 -2.74 -20.07
CA LEU A 537 2.10 -2.21 -19.81
C LEU A 537 2.67 -1.49 -21.03
N LYS A 538 2.47 -2.07 -22.23
CA LYS A 538 2.85 -1.44 -23.49
C LYS A 538 2.17 -0.06 -23.64
N LYS A 539 0.90 0.09 -23.27
CA LYS A 539 0.18 1.37 -23.30
C LYS A 539 0.74 2.38 -22.32
N ILE A 540 1.16 1.94 -21.14
CA ILE A 540 1.85 2.78 -20.15
C ILE A 540 3.16 3.31 -20.74
N VAL A 541 3.99 2.43 -21.34
CA VAL A 541 5.28 2.80 -21.95
C VAL A 541 5.11 3.66 -23.20
N GLU A 542 4.05 3.46 -23.99
CA GLU A 542 3.69 4.35 -25.12
C GLU A 542 3.34 5.77 -24.62
N THR A 543 2.77 5.93 -23.41
CA THR A 543 2.40 7.23 -22.83
C THR A 543 3.63 7.94 -22.25
N ILE A 544 4.44 7.23 -21.46
CA ILE A 544 5.70 7.71 -20.91
C ILE A 544 6.72 6.56 -20.94
N PRO A 545 7.75 6.64 -21.79
CA PRO A 545 8.67 5.52 -22.01
C PRO A 545 9.65 5.27 -20.85
N ALA A 546 9.92 6.27 -20.06
CA ALA A 546 10.78 6.20 -18.87
C ALA A 546 10.38 7.27 -17.86
N PRO A 547 10.74 7.15 -16.58
CA PRO A 547 10.59 8.25 -15.63
C PRO A 547 11.27 9.52 -16.12
N ASN A 548 10.67 10.68 -15.85
CA ASN A 548 11.28 11.98 -16.19
C ASN A 548 12.65 12.15 -15.50
N ASP A 549 13.56 12.88 -16.16
CA ASP A 549 14.92 13.15 -15.70
C ASP A 549 14.96 14.15 -14.52
N GLY A 550 14.29 13.86 -13.45
CA GLY A 550 14.25 14.68 -12.24
C GLY A 550 12.86 15.18 -11.88
N LEU A 551 12.78 15.77 -10.72
CA LEU A 551 11.53 16.23 -10.15
C LEU A 551 11.02 17.49 -10.85
N LYS A 552 9.69 17.68 -10.88
CA LYS A 552 9.07 18.92 -11.36
C LYS A 552 9.52 20.13 -10.55
N ALA A 553 9.44 21.31 -11.14
CA ALA A 553 9.81 22.55 -10.47
C ALA A 553 8.95 22.86 -9.22
N THR A 554 7.75 22.28 -9.15
CA THR A 554 6.82 22.40 -8.02
C THR A 554 7.13 21.44 -6.88
N ALA A 555 7.96 20.42 -7.11
CA ALA A 555 8.31 19.44 -6.11
C ALA A 555 9.47 19.90 -5.22
N PRO A 556 9.44 19.61 -3.92
CA PRO A 556 10.55 19.91 -3.02
C PRO A 556 11.78 19.08 -3.39
N ARG A 557 12.96 19.62 -3.12
CA ARG A 557 14.24 18.94 -3.33
C ARG A 557 14.84 18.54 -1.99
N ILE A 558 15.49 17.37 -1.97
CA ILE A 558 16.27 16.90 -0.81
C ILE A 558 17.73 16.80 -1.22
N GLU A 559 18.59 17.41 -0.40
CA GLU A 559 20.03 17.19 -0.42
C GLU A 559 20.45 16.50 0.86
N ALA A 560 21.20 15.41 0.74
CA ALA A 560 21.69 14.63 1.87
C ALA A 560 23.20 14.46 1.83
N PHE A 561 23.87 14.61 2.98
CA PHE A 561 25.29 14.38 3.12
C PHE A 561 25.64 13.90 4.53
N LEU A 562 26.78 13.24 4.66
CA LEU A 562 27.27 12.74 5.94
C LEU A 562 28.15 13.79 6.62
N VAL A 563 28.03 13.86 7.93
CA VAL A 563 28.85 14.70 8.79
C VAL A 563 29.43 13.87 9.94
N PRO A 564 30.62 14.20 10.44
CA PRO A 564 31.17 13.57 11.63
C PRO A 564 30.27 13.77 12.85
N ASN A 565 30.13 12.76 13.71
CA ASN A 565 29.29 12.82 14.91
C ASN A 565 29.58 14.05 15.80
N GLU A 566 30.86 14.43 15.89
CA GLU A 566 31.31 15.55 16.70
C GLU A 566 30.68 16.90 16.33
N VAL A 567 30.27 17.08 15.08
CA VAL A 567 29.69 18.35 14.60
C VAL A 567 28.15 18.39 14.66
N ILE A 568 27.51 17.26 14.88
CA ILE A 568 26.03 17.17 14.98
C ILE A 568 25.52 18.13 16.06
N GLY A 569 26.15 18.11 17.24
CA GLY A 569 25.83 19.03 18.33
C GLY A 569 25.97 20.50 17.97
N GLY A 570 26.95 20.81 17.10
CA GLY A 570 27.16 22.17 16.58
C GLY A 570 26.07 22.64 15.61
N ILE A 571 25.59 21.75 14.74
CA ILE A 571 24.49 22.05 13.80
C ILE A 571 23.16 22.20 14.55
N ILE A 572 22.88 21.34 15.50
CA ILE A 572 21.66 21.40 16.31
C ILE A 572 21.68 22.62 17.24
N GLY A 573 22.82 22.87 17.89
CA GLY A 573 22.97 23.93 18.90
C GLY A 573 22.24 23.70 20.20
N PRO A 574 22.47 24.53 21.23
CA PRO A 574 21.85 24.39 22.56
C PRO A 574 20.32 24.47 22.47
N GLY A 575 19.64 23.33 22.82
CA GLY A 575 18.20 23.24 22.75
C GLY A 575 17.60 23.40 21.34
N GLY A 576 18.38 23.07 20.29
CA GLY A 576 17.93 23.14 18.90
C GLY A 576 17.92 24.53 18.28
N LYS A 577 18.47 25.55 18.95
CA LYS A 577 18.38 26.95 18.53
C LYS A 577 19.05 27.25 17.21
N ILE A 578 20.19 26.62 16.90
CA ILE A 578 20.93 26.87 15.67
C ILE A 578 20.18 26.30 14.47
N ILE A 579 19.79 25.05 14.52
CA ILE A 579 19.04 24.42 13.44
C ILE A 579 17.71 25.12 13.18
N GLN A 580 16.98 25.53 14.25
CA GLN A 580 15.74 26.30 14.12
C GLN A 580 15.94 27.67 13.49
N SER A 581 17.07 28.33 13.82
CA SER A 581 17.40 29.63 13.20
C SER A 581 17.71 29.44 11.70
N ILE A 582 18.49 28.41 11.34
CA ILE A 582 18.78 28.13 9.93
C ILE A 582 17.50 27.87 9.17
N GLN A 583 16.64 27.01 9.68
CA GLN A 583 15.34 26.68 9.06
C GLN A 583 14.45 27.91 8.89
N LYS A 584 14.36 28.76 9.93
CA LYS A 584 13.58 30.00 9.88
C LYS A 584 14.12 30.99 8.85
N ASP A 585 15.44 31.13 8.77
CA ASP A 585 16.09 32.12 7.90
C ASP A 585 16.05 31.71 6.41
N THR A 586 16.07 30.39 6.14
CA THR A 586 16.17 29.84 4.79
C THR A 586 14.85 29.31 4.26
N GLY A 587 13.88 29.02 5.12
CA GLY A 587 12.64 28.34 4.77
C GLY A 587 12.79 26.85 4.51
N ALA A 588 14.01 26.29 4.68
CA ALA A 588 14.25 24.86 4.51
C ALA A 588 13.97 24.06 5.79
N THR A 589 13.64 22.79 5.64
CA THR A 589 13.53 21.84 6.76
C THR A 589 14.81 21.01 6.83
N ILE A 590 15.40 20.87 8.02
CA ILE A 590 16.66 20.14 8.23
C ILE A 590 16.41 19.03 9.24
N THR A 591 16.74 17.79 8.85
CA THR A 591 16.72 16.61 9.73
C THR A 591 18.12 16.01 9.83
N ILE A 592 18.46 15.45 10.99
CA ILE A 592 19.75 14.81 11.24
C ILE A 592 19.49 13.47 11.89
N GLU A 593 20.07 12.42 11.34
CA GLU A 593 19.98 11.05 11.84
C GLU A 593 21.38 10.47 12.06
N GLU A 594 21.54 9.77 13.13
CA GLU A 594 22.77 9.01 13.38
C GLU A 594 22.72 7.69 12.57
N THR A 595 23.76 7.44 11.79
CA THR A 595 23.89 6.21 11.01
C THR A 595 24.48 5.08 11.87
N GLU A 596 24.36 3.84 11.42
CA GLU A 596 24.99 2.69 12.08
C GLU A 596 26.53 2.82 12.16
N SER A 597 27.16 3.56 11.26
CA SER A 597 28.59 3.88 11.30
C SER A 597 28.96 4.95 12.32
N GLY A 598 27.95 5.56 13.00
CA GLY A 598 28.17 6.62 13.98
C GLY A 598 28.38 8.02 13.37
N GLU A 599 28.13 8.20 12.08
CA GLU A 599 28.11 9.49 11.42
C GLU A 599 26.70 10.10 11.45
N GLY A 600 26.59 11.43 11.33
CA GLY A 600 25.32 12.11 11.17
C GLY A 600 24.93 12.22 9.69
N ARG A 601 23.78 11.69 9.30
CA ARG A 601 23.18 11.96 7.98
C ARG A 601 22.33 13.21 8.09
N VAL A 602 22.78 14.31 7.48
CA VAL A 602 22.03 15.55 7.38
C VAL A 602 21.21 15.51 6.11
N GLN A 603 19.90 15.76 6.23
CA GLN A 603 19.00 15.93 5.09
C GLN A 603 18.41 17.35 5.15
N ILE A 604 18.46 18.05 4.03
CA ILE A 604 17.87 19.37 3.86
C ILE A 604 16.77 19.26 2.80
N LEU A 605 15.54 19.59 3.17
CA LEU A 605 14.39 19.67 2.29
C LEU A 605 14.06 21.14 2.04
N ALA A 606 13.93 21.53 0.77
CA ALA A 606 13.55 22.91 0.40
C ALA A 606 12.64 22.93 -0.82
N ASP A 607 11.68 23.85 -0.82
CA ASP A 607 10.70 24.04 -1.90
C ASP A 607 11.28 24.69 -3.16
N ASN A 608 12.50 25.25 -3.07
CA ASN A 608 13.18 25.92 -4.19
C ASN A 608 14.70 25.91 -4.02
N GLY A 609 15.43 26.16 -5.12
CA GLY A 609 16.89 26.13 -5.14
C GLY A 609 17.54 27.19 -4.26
N GLU A 610 16.98 28.40 -4.16
CA GLU A 610 17.54 29.49 -3.35
C GLU A 610 17.55 29.12 -1.86
N SER A 611 16.44 28.59 -1.35
CA SER A 611 16.33 28.08 0.02
C SER A 611 17.28 26.91 0.26
N MET A 612 17.42 26.01 -0.72
CA MET A 612 18.35 24.89 -0.65
C MET A 612 19.79 25.34 -0.52
N ASP A 613 20.23 26.21 -1.42
CA ASP A 613 21.61 26.70 -1.46
C ASP A 613 21.97 27.48 -0.18
N ALA A 614 21.05 28.33 0.29
CA ALA A 614 21.24 29.07 1.53
C ALA A 614 21.33 28.16 2.77
N ALA A 615 20.53 27.11 2.82
CA ALA A 615 20.58 26.14 3.93
C ALA A 615 21.84 25.28 3.88
N LEU A 616 22.21 24.79 2.70
CA LEU A 616 23.43 24.03 2.47
C LEU A 616 24.67 24.83 2.87
N GLU A 617 24.77 26.10 2.46
CA GLU A 617 25.90 26.96 2.82
C GLU A 617 26.03 27.09 4.33
N LYS A 618 24.92 27.43 5.04
CA LYS A 618 24.94 27.58 6.50
C LYS A 618 25.31 26.30 7.23
N VAL A 619 24.73 25.16 6.83
CA VAL A 619 25.03 23.86 7.47
C VAL A 619 26.44 23.42 7.18
N LYS A 620 26.91 23.54 5.93
CA LYS A 620 28.29 23.15 5.54
C LYS A 620 29.33 24.02 6.22
N MET A 621 29.05 25.31 6.45
CA MET A 621 29.96 26.16 7.23
C MET A 621 30.17 25.69 8.67
N ILE A 622 29.14 25.07 9.27
CA ILE A 622 29.23 24.49 10.64
C ILE A 622 29.89 23.12 10.59
N ALA A 623 29.49 22.28 9.64
CA ALA A 623 29.95 20.89 9.53
C ALA A 623 31.41 20.80 9.05
N PHE A 624 31.79 21.67 8.12
CA PHE A 624 33.08 21.68 7.44
C PHE A 624 33.61 23.12 7.41
N PRO A 625 33.94 23.68 8.58
CA PRO A 625 34.45 25.07 8.60
C PRO A 625 35.72 25.14 7.76
N PRO A 626 35.85 26.18 6.94
CA PRO A 626 37.02 26.36 6.12
C PRO A 626 38.29 26.41 7.02
N THR A 627 39.28 25.65 6.65
CA THR A 627 40.56 25.61 7.35
C THR A 627 41.58 26.48 6.65
N VAL A 628 42.37 27.25 7.44
CA VAL A 628 43.47 28.06 6.90
C VAL A 628 44.63 27.12 6.58
N GLU A 629 45.10 27.17 5.32
CA GLU A 629 46.23 26.39 4.86
C GLU A 629 47.50 27.25 4.82
N GLU A 630 48.59 26.69 5.42
CA GLU A 630 49.88 27.33 5.37
C GLU A 630 50.44 27.35 3.93
N GLY A 631 50.99 28.43 3.49
CA GLY A 631 51.53 28.57 2.15
C GLY A 631 50.51 29.07 1.10
N THR A 632 49.23 29.18 1.43
CA THR A 632 48.17 29.62 0.53
C THR A 632 48.00 31.15 0.62
N GLU A 633 47.61 31.74 -0.53
CA GLU A 633 47.33 33.19 -0.63
C GLU A 633 45.82 33.42 -0.36
N TYR A 634 45.55 34.44 0.46
CA TYR A 634 44.22 34.90 0.79
C TYR A 634 44.10 36.41 0.59
N GLU A 635 42.86 36.87 0.45
CA GLU A 635 42.50 38.27 0.51
C GLU A 635 41.50 38.47 1.65
N GLY A 636 41.80 39.40 2.57
CA GLY A 636 40.95 39.60 3.74
C GLY A 636 40.93 41.06 4.19
N LYS A 637 39.92 41.35 5.04
CA LYS A 637 39.75 42.72 5.57
C LYS A 637 40.62 42.97 6.81
N ILE A 638 41.21 44.12 6.90
CA ILE A 638 41.91 44.59 8.12
C ILE A 638 40.87 44.85 9.20
N LYS A 639 40.90 44.06 10.29
CA LYS A 639 39.99 44.24 11.44
C LYS A 639 40.49 45.26 12.46
N SER A 640 41.79 45.30 12.69
CA SER A 640 42.40 46.28 13.61
C SER A 640 43.86 46.54 13.28
N ILE A 641 44.28 47.74 13.50
CA ILE A 641 45.68 48.18 13.32
C ILE A 641 46.31 48.44 14.69
N GLN A 642 47.48 47.88 14.89
CA GLN A 642 48.30 47.97 16.10
C GLN A 642 49.67 48.53 15.76
N PRO A 643 50.42 49.11 16.70
CA PRO A 643 51.75 49.65 16.45
C PRO A 643 52.77 48.65 15.85
N TYR A 644 52.53 47.31 16.06
CA TYR A 644 53.40 46.24 15.62
C TYR A 644 52.90 45.46 14.38
N GLY A 645 51.70 45.80 13.87
CA GLY A 645 51.10 45.10 12.73
C GLY A 645 49.59 45.28 12.64
N CYS A 646 48.96 44.66 11.66
CA CYS A 646 47.48 44.62 11.55
C CYS A 646 46.92 43.20 11.64
N PHE A 647 45.77 43.09 12.26
CA PHE A 647 45.00 41.84 12.26
C PHE A 647 44.08 41.87 11.04
N VAL A 648 44.16 40.78 10.28
CA VAL A 648 43.39 40.59 9.05
C VAL A 648 42.57 39.33 9.18
N GLU A 649 41.31 39.37 8.81
CA GLU A 649 40.49 38.21 8.72
C GLU A 649 40.88 37.36 7.50
N ILE A 650 41.35 36.14 7.74
CA ILE A 650 41.76 35.22 6.68
C ILE A 650 40.52 34.54 6.06
N ILE A 651 39.71 33.99 6.93
CA ILE A 651 38.39 33.38 6.64
C ILE A 651 37.45 33.83 7.76
N PRO A 652 36.12 33.77 7.55
CA PRO A 652 35.15 34.16 8.57
C PRO A 652 35.46 33.54 9.95
N GLY A 653 35.65 34.40 10.95
CA GLY A 653 35.97 33.98 12.34
C GLY A 653 37.43 33.63 12.63
N THR A 654 38.32 33.64 11.65
CA THR A 654 39.77 33.33 11.85
C THR A 654 40.64 34.52 11.41
N ASP A 655 41.31 35.11 12.42
CA ASP A 655 42.20 36.24 12.20
C ASP A 655 43.67 35.85 12.21
N GLY A 656 44.46 36.52 11.41
CA GLY A 656 45.91 36.40 11.42
C GLY A 656 46.58 37.78 11.56
N LEU A 657 47.86 37.76 11.96
CA LEU A 657 48.64 38.96 12.13
C LEU A 657 49.61 39.15 10.95
N ILE A 658 49.48 40.28 10.24
CA ILE A 658 50.55 40.80 9.37
C ILE A 658 51.38 41.70 10.25
N HIS A 659 52.60 41.24 10.63
CA HIS A 659 53.56 42.10 11.34
C HIS A 659 53.99 43.24 10.45
N ILE A 660 54.30 44.41 10.99
CA ILE A 660 54.68 45.62 10.24
C ILE A 660 55.86 45.36 9.27
N SER A 661 56.81 44.49 9.64
CA SER A 661 57.94 44.10 8.79
C SER A 661 57.56 43.11 7.65
N GLU A 662 56.35 42.55 7.70
CA GLU A 662 55.80 41.64 6.70
C GLU A 662 54.77 42.30 5.79
N PHE A 663 54.56 43.61 5.97
CA PHE A 663 53.57 44.33 5.18
C PHE A 663 54.11 44.80 3.83
N ALA A 664 55.39 45.29 3.81
CA ALA A 664 56.13 45.71 2.60
C ALA A 664 57.65 45.51 2.75
N TRP A 665 58.39 45.62 1.63
CA TRP A 665 59.87 45.55 1.63
C TRP A 665 60.53 46.82 2.16
N GLU A 666 59.81 47.96 2.09
CA GLU A 666 60.28 49.24 2.63
C GLU A 666 59.97 49.34 4.13
N LYS A 667 60.77 50.12 4.83
CA LYS A 667 60.60 50.34 6.27
C LYS A 667 59.39 51.23 6.47
N ILE A 668 58.34 50.66 7.12
CA ILE A 668 57.09 51.40 7.45
C ILE A 668 57.22 51.81 8.93
N ASP A 669 57.06 53.13 9.19
CA ASP A 669 57.10 53.67 10.55
C ASP A 669 55.73 53.59 11.24
N LYS A 670 54.61 53.72 10.49
CA LYS A 670 53.24 53.56 10.99
C LYS A 670 52.32 52.99 9.89
N LEU A 671 51.60 51.93 10.21
CA LEU A 671 50.64 51.32 9.28
C LEU A 671 49.39 52.17 8.99
N ASP A 672 48.95 53.01 9.95
CA ASP A 672 47.81 53.91 9.83
C ASP A 672 47.97 54.96 8.67
N ALA A 673 49.23 55.18 8.21
CA ALA A 673 49.51 56.03 7.07
C ALA A 673 49.29 55.39 5.71
N ILE A 674 49.21 54.04 5.66
CA ILE A 674 49.22 53.26 4.42
C ILE A 674 47.93 52.43 4.24
N CYS A 675 47.31 52.05 5.33
CA CYS A 675 46.03 51.29 5.29
C CYS A 675 45.10 51.70 6.45
N LYS A 676 43.80 51.38 6.28
CA LYS A 676 42.75 51.65 7.26
C LYS A 676 42.04 50.37 7.63
N GLU A 677 41.39 50.37 8.79
CA GLU A 677 40.45 49.28 9.16
C GLU A 677 39.33 49.20 8.12
N GLY A 678 39.06 47.99 7.67
CA GLY A 678 38.13 47.72 6.58
C GLY A 678 38.73 47.53 5.19
N ASP A 679 40.01 47.91 4.99
CA ASP A 679 40.71 47.76 3.70
C ASP A 679 40.94 46.27 3.40
N LEU A 680 40.82 45.88 2.11
CA LEU A 680 41.15 44.54 1.62
C LEU A 680 42.64 44.46 1.35
N VAL A 681 43.28 43.42 1.90
CA VAL A 681 44.69 43.18 1.74
C VAL A 681 44.92 41.72 1.29
N ARG A 682 45.72 41.56 0.21
CA ARG A 682 46.20 40.21 -0.20
C ARG A 682 47.46 39.86 0.59
N PHE A 683 47.48 38.64 1.07
CA PHE A 683 48.61 38.13 1.90
C PHE A 683 48.74 36.63 1.71
N LYS A 684 49.92 36.11 2.08
CA LYS A 684 50.19 34.69 2.15
C LYS A 684 50.32 34.26 3.61
N VAL A 685 49.71 33.11 3.93
CA VAL A 685 49.86 32.47 5.26
C VAL A 685 51.23 31.84 5.35
N VAL A 686 52.04 32.27 6.30
CA VAL A 686 53.45 31.83 6.45
C VAL A 686 53.66 30.89 7.63
N GLY A 687 52.62 30.62 8.42
CA GLY A 687 52.65 29.67 9.53
C GLY A 687 51.88 30.13 10.76
N LYS A 688 51.95 29.36 11.83
CA LYS A 688 51.37 29.72 13.13
C LYS A 688 52.47 30.14 14.13
N ASP A 689 52.15 31.12 14.94
CA ASP A 689 53.05 31.49 16.06
C ASP A 689 53.02 30.40 17.15
N ALA A 690 54.21 29.94 17.53
CA ALA A 690 54.36 28.83 18.49
C ALA A 690 53.79 29.14 19.89
N LYS A 691 53.81 30.43 20.31
CA LYS A 691 53.35 30.85 21.63
C LYS A 691 51.87 31.28 21.66
N THR A 692 51.49 32.08 20.68
CA THR A 692 50.14 32.70 20.65
C THR A 692 49.13 31.86 19.88
N LYS A 693 49.58 30.81 19.14
CA LYS A 693 48.77 30.00 18.24
C LYS A 693 48.06 30.75 17.09
N LYS A 694 48.37 32.05 16.95
CA LYS A 694 47.80 32.92 15.89
C LYS A 694 48.51 32.69 14.56
N TRP A 695 47.76 32.87 13.46
CA TRP A 695 48.30 32.78 12.11
C TRP A 695 49.24 33.96 11.81
N LYS A 696 50.40 33.68 11.27
CA LYS A 696 51.35 34.70 10.73
C LYS A 696 51.10 34.86 9.26
N LEU A 697 50.93 36.10 8.85
CA LEU A 697 50.63 36.46 7.49
C LEU A 697 51.72 37.37 6.95
N SER A 698 52.00 37.29 5.64
CA SER A 698 52.96 38.18 4.96
C SER A 698 52.36 38.70 3.64
N ARG A 699 52.24 40.00 3.54
CA ARG A 699 51.92 40.69 2.29
C ARG A 699 53.18 40.89 1.46
N LYS A 700 54.30 41.11 2.12
CA LYS A 700 55.65 41.35 1.56
C LYS A 700 56.07 40.28 0.56
N VAL A 701 55.74 39.01 0.82
CA VAL A 701 56.12 37.85 -0.04
C VAL A 701 55.40 37.95 -1.42
N LEU A 702 54.31 38.65 -1.52
CA LEU A 702 53.56 38.86 -2.75
C LEU A 702 53.96 40.10 -3.55
N LEU A 703 54.81 40.96 -2.96
CA LEU A 703 55.31 42.18 -3.59
C LEU A 703 56.64 41.96 -4.30
N PRO A 704 56.88 42.59 -5.46
CA PRO A 704 58.14 42.49 -6.16
C PRO A 704 59.30 42.95 -5.25
N ARG A 705 60.37 42.19 -5.21
CA ARG A 705 61.55 42.52 -4.40
C ARG A 705 62.26 43.72 -5.00
N PRO A 706 62.47 44.83 -4.27
CA PRO A 706 63.24 46.00 -4.80
C PRO A 706 64.63 45.59 -5.22
N GLU A 707 65.07 46.00 -6.41
CA GLU A 707 66.43 45.82 -6.91
C GLU A 707 67.43 46.50 -5.97
N LYS A 708 68.49 45.75 -5.55
CA LYS A 708 69.58 46.36 -4.82
C LYS A 708 70.27 47.36 -5.70
N LYS A 709 70.19 48.66 -5.36
CA LYS A 709 71.08 49.68 -5.93
C LYS A 709 72.50 49.27 -5.50
N GLU A 710 73.34 48.89 -6.47
CA GLU A 710 74.78 48.82 -6.27
C GLU A 710 75.31 50.22 -5.90
N GLU A 711 75.80 50.37 -4.67
CA GLU A 711 76.62 51.50 -4.28
C GLU A 711 77.95 51.44 -5.07
N THR A 712 78.07 52.29 -6.10
CA THR A 712 79.38 52.59 -6.73
C THR A 712 80.20 53.40 -5.73
N LYS A 713 81.17 52.69 -5.12
CA LYS A 713 82.28 53.42 -4.40
C LYS A 713 83.11 54.17 -5.40
N ALA A 714 83.06 55.54 -5.26
CA ALA A 714 84.07 56.39 -5.82
C ALA A 714 85.32 56.41 -4.90
#